data_77c8b4e3a6d953db4b57e1c1e815a44e
#
_entry.id   77c8b4e3a6d953db4b57e1c1e815a44e
#
_cell.length_a   1.000
_cell.length_b   1.000
_cell.length_c   1.000
_cell.angle_alpha   90.00
_cell.angle_beta   90.00
_cell.angle_gamma   90.00
#
_symmetry.space_group_name_H-M   'P 1'
#
loop_
_entity.id
_entity.type
_entity.pdbx_description
1 polymer ?
#
loop_
_entity_poly.entity_id
_entity_poly.type
_entity_poly.pdbx_seq_one_letter_code
_entity_poly.pdbx_strand_id
1 'polypeptide(L)'
;MKGADFMGNNSENKPDRYINIGIVAHVDAGKTTLSESMLYHAGAIRKLGRVDHKDAFLDTDQMERERGITIFSKQAVFRWKDRTITLLDTPGHVDFSAEMERVLQVLDCAVLVVSGADGVQGHTQTLWKLLKRYHIPTFLFVNKMDQEGTDGEKLLKELRKRFGENVVPFVDIMTESDCPGGKVYLHTKESAVEEVLEELAVCEDDMMEEYLEEGRISLDKVQKAVADRQVFPCYFGSALHSQGVEELLDGLDLYIKDKTYPAEFGAKVYKIARDNQGNRLTYLKVTGGRLKVKDVVEGLNEKINQIRIYSGEKFEAVQEVEAGRVCAVTGLENTRPGQGIGAEEESDLPVLEPVLTYQILLPDDCDVHKMLLNLKILEEEEPELHIVWEEQTSEIHVQLMGDVQIEILQRMIKERFGVLVEFGEGSIVYKETITAPIEGVGHFEPLRHYAEVHLRLEPGERGSGMQFAAECSEDILDRNWQRLVLTHLEEKEHKGVLTGSPITDMKITLTSGRAHQKHTEGGDFRQATYRAVRQGLKKADSILLEPYYEFRMELPSENVGRAMTDIQNMSGKFGTPMIEEETTVLTGSAPVSLMRGYQKEFTAYTGGRGRMAVSLKGYDICHNQEEVLAASTYDSEADLANPTGSVFCAHGAGFVVDWDEVEEYMHMEHTLESGNDDEMDVMEVTLPKRRHSSIELTREELDAIYVRTPDPKKNRSTGPVTVRVKEKTREPGSAYQDPKWEARRRAKAGTEEYLLVDGYNIIFSWEELKELSERDIGAARGKLADILSNYQGFRKCTLILVYDAYKVEGNPGEVMKYHKIGRAHV
;
A
#
# COMPACT_ATOMS: atom_id res chain seq x y z
N MET A 1 27.99 -24.08 -30.83
CA MET A 1 27.15 -25.24 -31.21
C MET A 1 27.50 -26.37 -30.30
N LYS A 2 26.66 -26.65 -29.36
CA LYS A 2 26.23 -27.87 -28.69
C LYS A 2 25.47 -27.42 -27.47
N GLY A 3 24.15 -27.54 -27.50
CA GLY A 3 23.28 -27.36 -26.37
C GLY A 3 23.71 -28.33 -25.26
N ALA A 4 23.86 -27.86 -24.08
CA ALA A 4 24.01 -28.68 -22.90
C ALA A 4 22.60 -29.17 -22.54
N ASP A 5 22.37 -30.47 -22.80
CA ASP A 5 21.21 -31.21 -22.30
C ASP A 5 21.21 -31.20 -20.77
N PHE A 6 20.24 -30.52 -20.19
CA PHE A 6 19.94 -30.52 -18.74
C PHE A 6 18.94 -31.64 -18.37
N MET A 7 19.02 -32.80 -19.03
CA MET A 7 18.24 -33.96 -18.58
C MET A 7 19.05 -35.24 -18.80
N GLY A 8 19.41 -35.85 -17.69
CA GLY A 8 19.94 -37.21 -17.71
C GLY A 8 20.51 -37.69 -16.39
N ASN A 9 19.64 -38.00 -15.41
CA ASN A 9 19.83 -39.24 -14.64
C ASN A 9 18.50 -39.60 -13.94
N ASN A 10 17.99 -40.76 -14.28
CA ASN A 10 16.91 -41.43 -13.56
C ASN A 10 17.37 -41.75 -12.13
N SER A 11 16.95 -40.90 -11.18
CA SER A 11 16.83 -41.24 -9.77
C SER A 11 15.37 -41.05 -9.40
N GLU A 12 14.82 -41.98 -8.65
CA GLU A 12 13.45 -42.11 -8.17
C GLU A 12 12.73 -40.76 -7.94
N ASN A 13 11.49 -40.64 -8.44
CA ASN A 13 10.58 -39.48 -8.33
C ASN A 13 10.41 -39.03 -6.88
N LYS A 14 11.41 -38.39 -6.28
CA LYS A 14 11.18 -37.51 -5.13
C LYS A 14 10.55 -36.20 -5.62
N PRO A 15 9.48 -35.69 -5.01
CA PRO A 15 8.93 -34.42 -5.40
C PRO A 15 10.04 -33.36 -5.26
N ASP A 16 10.14 -32.49 -6.28
CA ASP A 16 11.08 -31.38 -6.24
C ASP A 16 10.79 -30.49 -5.03
N ARG A 17 11.81 -30.18 -4.22
CA ARG A 17 11.72 -29.34 -3.02
C ARG A 17 12.06 -27.92 -3.42
N TYR A 18 11.07 -27.01 -3.37
CA TYR A 18 11.25 -25.60 -3.72
C TYR A 18 11.32 -24.73 -2.48
N ILE A 19 12.17 -23.71 -2.53
CA ILE A 19 12.27 -22.70 -1.50
C ILE A 19 12.58 -21.33 -2.10
N ASN A 20 11.94 -20.28 -1.58
CA ASN A 20 12.15 -18.90 -1.99
C ASN A 20 12.89 -18.17 -0.87
N ILE A 21 14.12 -17.75 -1.12
CA ILE A 21 15.02 -17.12 -0.15
C ILE A 21 15.21 -15.66 -0.52
N GLY A 22 14.93 -14.74 0.39
CA GLY A 22 15.24 -13.33 0.22
C GLY A 22 16.58 -12.97 0.86
N ILE A 23 17.42 -12.24 0.15
CA ILE A 23 18.61 -11.62 0.74
C ILE A 23 18.26 -10.17 1.06
N VAL A 24 18.29 -9.83 2.35
CA VAL A 24 17.98 -8.50 2.87
C VAL A 24 19.18 -7.94 3.64
N ALA A 25 19.47 -6.66 3.44
CA ALA A 25 20.63 -6.04 4.05
C ALA A 25 20.52 -4.51 4.04
N HIS A 26 21.24 -3.86 4.92
CA HIS A 26 21.56 -2.45 4.75
C HIS A 26 22.50 -2.25 3.55
N VAL A 27 22.51 -1.03 2.98
CA VAL A 27 23.44 -0.64 1.90
C VAL A 27 24.87 -1.00 2.29
N ASP A 28 25.63 -1.45 1.30
CA ASP A 28 27.05 -1.82 1.44
C ASP A 28 27.36 -2.99 2.41
N ALA A 29 26.38 -3.66 3.00
CA ALA A 29 26.64 -4.87 3.78
C ALA A 29 27.17 -6.06 2.94
N GLY A 30 27.12 -5.96 1.61
CA GLY A 30 27.61 -6.98 0.68
C GLY A 30 26.56 -8.00 0.24
N LYS A 31 25.29 -7.59 0.19
CA LYS A 31 24.16 -8.39 -0.23
C LYS A 31 24.35 -9.03 -1.60
N THR A 32 24.56 -8.24 -2.67
CA THR A 32 24.76 -8.73 -4.04
C THR A 32 26.02 -9.60 -4.15
N THR A 33 27.09 -9.28 -3.39
CA THR A 33 28.29 -10.11 -3.33
C THR A 33 28.01 -11.50 -2.75
N LEU A 34 27.15 -11.57 -1.71
CA LEU A 34 26.73 -12.85 -1.13
C LEU A 34 25.87 -13.63 -2.14
N SER A 35 24.90 -12.97 -2.79
CA SER A 35 24.06 -13.57 -3.83
C SER A 35 24.88 -14.17 -4.96
N GLU A 36 25.88 -13.42 -5.47
CA GLU A 36 26.82 -13.89 -6.50
C GLU A 36 27.65 -15.09 -6.03
N SER A 37 28.12 -15.05 -4.77
CA SER A 37 28.91 -16.15 -4.19
C SER A 37 28.08 -17.41 -4.03
N MET A 38 26.81 -17.31 -3.61
CA MET A 38 25.88 -18.44 -3.55
C MET A 38 25.65 -19.05 -4.93
N LEU A 39 25.41 -18.22 -5.94
CA LEU A 39 25.23 -18.68 -7.35
C LEU A 39 26.48 -19.36 -7.90
N TYR A 40 27.68 -18.85 -7.53
CA TYR A 40 28.96 -19.45 -7.94
C TYR A 40 29.17 -20.83 -7.31
N HIS A 41 28.97 -20.96 -5.99
CA HIS A 41 29.09 -22.23 -5.28
C HIS A 41 28.09 -23.27 -5.79
N ALA A 42 26.88 -22.85 -6.09
CA ALA A 42 25.87 -23.73 -6.71
C ALA A 42 26.15 -24.08 -8.18
N GLY A 43 27.20 -23.50 -8.79
CA GLY A 43 27.54 -23.73 -10.18
C GLY A 43 26.57 -23.10 -11.19
N ALA A 44 25.68 -22.23 -10.76
CA ALA A 44 24.74 -21.51 -11.62
C ALA A 44 25.45 -20.49 -12.50
N ILE A 45 26.53 -19.89 -12.00
CA ILE A 45 27.42 -19.00 -12.76
C ILE A 45 28.84 -19.55 -12.77
N ARG A 46 29.55 -19.30 -13.87
CA ARG A 46 30.91 -19.83 -14.06
C ARG A 46 32.01 -18.95 -13.50
N LYS A 47 31.71 -17.68 -13.25
CA LYS A 47 32.64 -16.68 -12.75
C LYS A 47 31.93 -15.89 -11.67
N LEU A 48 32.60 -15.67 -10.56
CA LEU A 48 32.12 -14.79 -9.51
C LEU A 48 32.04 -13.36 -10.05
N GLY A 49 30.83 -12.81 -10.17
CA GLY A 49 30.60 -11.42 -10.54
C GLY A 49 30.98 -10.49 -9.39
N ARG A 50 31.40 -9.27 -9.71
CA ARG A 50 31.77 -8.25 -8.72
C ARG A 50 31.06 -6.94 -9.00
N VAL A 51 30.42 -6.39 -7.97
CA VAL A 51 29.75 -5.08 -8.04
C VAL A 51 30.74 -3.99 -8.46
N ASP A 52 31.95 -3.98 -7.89
CA ASP A 52 33.01 -3.01 -8.21
C ASP A 52 33.44 -3.04 -9.69
N HIS A 53 33.39 -4.22 -10.31
CA HIS A 53 33.74 -4.41 -11.71
C HIS A 53 32.53 -4.27 -12.64
N LYS A 54 31.33 -4.03 -12.10
CA LYS A 54 30.07 -3.91 -12.86
C LYS A 54 29.72 -5.14 -13.72
N ASP A 55 30.17 -6.33 -13.29
CA ASP A 55 29.98 -7.59 -13.98
C ASP A 55 29.18 -8.62 -13.15
N ALA A 56 28.45 -8.16 -12.10
CA ALA A 56 27.55 -8.98 -11.30
C ALA A 56 26.38 -9.49 -12.16
N PHE A 57 26.04 -10.78 -12.00
CA PHE A 57 24.98 -11.46 -12.76
C PHE A 57 23.58 -10.89 -12.46
N LEU A 58 23.37 -10.49 -11.21
CA LEU A 58 22.08 -9.96 -10.76
C LEU A 58 21.91 -8.46 -11.06
N ASP A 59 22.97 -7.66 -11.16
CA ASP A 59 22.90 -6.25 -11.52
C ASP A 59 22.67 -6.09 -13.03
N THR A 60 21.45 -6.31 -13.47
CA THR A 60 21.06 -6.30 -14.88
C THR A 60 20.80 -4.90 -15.41
N ASP A 61 20.37 -3.98 -14.55
CA ASP A 61 20.05 -2.61 -14.91
C ASP A 61 21.31 -1.71 -14.98
N GLN A 62 21.34 -0.78 -15.94
CA GLN A 62 22.45 0.12 -16.12
C GLN A 62 22.60 1.10 -14.94
N MET A 63 21.49 1.55 -14.35
CA MET A 63 21.50 2.45 -13.20
C MET A 63 22.09 1.77 -11.97
N GLU A 64 21.77 0.50 -11.73
CA GLU A 64 22.34 -0.31 -10.65
C GLU A 64 23.84 -0.47 -10.81
N ARG A 65 24.30 -0.81 -12.03
CA ARG A 65 25.75 -0.94 -12.35
C ARG A 65 26.51 0.35 -12.20
N GLU A 66 25.92 1.50 -12.54
CA GLU A 66 26.56 2.81 -12.43
C GLU A 66 26.73 3.25 -10.99
N ARG A 67 25.73 2.96 -10.13
CA ARG A 67 25.69 3.39 -8.73
C ARG A 67 26.23 2.36 -7.75
N GLY A 68 26.29 1.09 -8.14
CA GLY A 68 26.68 -0.02 -7.28
C GLY A 68 25.65 -0.37 -6.20
N ILE A 69 24.37 0.01 -6.39
CA ILE A 69 23.27 -0.31 -5.48
C ILE A 69 22.17 -1.09 -6.22
N THR A 70 21.56 -2.03 -5.54
CA THR A 70 20.35 -2.72 -6.06
C THR A 70 19.15 -1.83 -5.88
N ILE A 71 18.43 -1.56 -6.96
CA ILE A 71 17.23 -0.71 -7.00
C ILE A 71 15.98 -1.58 -7.11
N PHE A 72 16.02 -2.56 -8.01
CA PHE A 72 14.89 -3.46 -8.29
C PHE A 72 15.16 -4.86 -7.75
N SER A 73 14.13 -5.50 -7.25
CA SER A 73 14.23 -6.90 -6.84
C SER A 73 14.51 -7.78 -8.05
N LYS A 74 15.50 -8.66 -7.91
CA LYS A 74 15.94 -9.61 -8.94
C LYS A 74 15.77 -11.03 -8.45
N GLN A 75 15.64 -11.91 -9.41
CA GLN A 75 15.43 -13.33 -9.17
C GLN A 75 16.51 -14.16 -9.86
N ALA A 76 17.04 -15.16 -9.14
CA ALA A 76 17.88 -16.20 -9.71
C ALA A 76 17.45 -17.57 -9.21
N VAL A 77 17.52 -18.58 -10.07
CA VAL A 77 17.15 -19.94 -9.73
C VAL A 77 18.37 -20.83 -9.83
N PHE A 78 18.65 -21.60 -8.80
CA PHE A 78 19.74 -22.57 -8.79
C PHE A 78 19.37 -23.82 -7.97
N ARG A 79 20.15 -24.87 -8.09
CA ARG A 79 19.97 -26.10 -7.33
C ARG A 79 21.11 -26.28 -6.33
N TRP A 80 20.73 -26.58 -5.08
CA TRP A 80 21.67 -26.99 -4.04
C TRP A 80 21.23 -28.32 -3.46
N LYS A 81 22.06 -29.33 -3.55
CA LYS A 81 21.72 -30.72 -3.19
C LYS A 81 20.41 -31.16 -3.86
N ASP A 82 19.40 -31.56 -3.09
CA ASP A 82 18.08 -32.01 -3.57
C ASP A 82 17.04 -30.89 -3.66
N ARG A 83 17.43 -29.61 -3.41
CA ARG A 83 16.51 -28.48 -3.33
C ARG A 83 16.72 -27.49 -4.48
N THR A 84 15.64 -27.03 -5.05
CA THR A 84 15.64 -25.93 -6.01
C THR A 84 15.38 -24.63 -5.26
N ILE A 85 16.33 -23.72 -5.30
CA ILE A 85 16.31 -22.44 -4.58
C ILE A 85 15.99 -21.33 -5.57
N THR A 86 14.95 -20.54 -5.27
CA THR A 86 14.70 -19.25 -5.91
C THR A 86 15.25 -18.16 -4.98
N LEU A 87 16.34 -17.53 -5.39
CA LEU A 87 16.95 -16.42 -4.70
C LEU A 87 16.30 -15.13 -5.16
N LEU A 88 15.81 -14.32 -4.23
CA LEU A 88 15.26 -13.00 -4.46
C LEU A 88 16.21 -11.98 -3.84
N ASP A 89 16.97 -11.27 -4.68
CA ASP A 89 17.84 -10.17 -4.27
C ASP A 89 17.01 -8.90 -4.15
N THR A 90 16.95 -8.29 -2.97
CA THR A 90 16.08 -7.15 -2.67
C THR A 90 16.85 -5.84 -2.65
N PRO A 91 16.24 -4.68 -2.87
CA PRO A 91 16.87 -3.39 -2.65
C PRO A 91 17.42 -3.26 -1.22
N GLY A 92 18.59 -2.67 -1.07
CA GLY A 92 19.21 -2.42 0.25
C GLY A 92 19.08 -0.96 0.73
N HIS A 93 18.67 -0.05 -0.16
CA HIS A 93 18.51 1.37 0.15
C HIS A 93 17.14 1.67 0.74
N VAL A 94 17.09 2.57 1.72
CA VAL A 94 15.84 2.93 2.43
C VAL A 94 14.76 3.45 1.46
N ASP A 95 15.15 4.20 0.42
CA ASP A 95 14.21 4.76 -0.56
C ASP A 95 13.43 3.69 -1.35
N PHE A 96 13.92 2.43 -1.39
CA PHE A 96 13.27 1.30 -2.08
C PHE A 96 12.72 0.27 -1.11
N SER A 97 12.51 0.65 0.14
CA SER A 97 12.03 -0.26 1.18
C SER A 97 10.63 -0.81 0.90
N ALA A 98 9.78 -0.08 0.22
CA ALA A 98 8.43 -0.54 -0.15
C ALA A 98 8.48 -1.73 -1.13
N GLU A 99 9.34 -1.68 -2.16
CA GLU A 99 9.54 -2.83 -3.06
C GLU A 99 10.11 -4.03 -2.31
N MET A 100 11.07 -3.81 -1.43
CA MET A 100 11.62 -4.86 -0.58
C MET A 100 10.53 -5.49 0.29
N GLU A 101 9.67 -4.70 0.93
CA GLU A 101 8.59 -5.17 1.79
C GLU A 101 7.59 -6.05 1.04
N ARG A 102 7.25 -5.71 -0.21
CA ARG A 102 6.40 -6.56 -1.05
C ARG A 102 7.02 -7.93 -1.33
N VAL A 103 8.33 -7.98 -1.55
CA VAL A 103 9.05 -9.24 -1.76
C VAL A 103 9.04 -10.12 -0.51
N LEU A 104 9.12 -9.53 0.69
CA LEU A 104 9.09 -10.29 1.95
C LEU A 104 7.88 -11.21 2.04
N GLN A 105 6.73 -10.80 1.53
CA GLN A 105 5.48 -11.55 1.64
C GLN A 105 5.43 -12.86 0.83
N VAL A 106 6.38 -13.08 -0.08
CA VAL A 106 6.47 -14.32 -0.87
C VAL A 106 7.65 -15.21 -0.47
N LEU A 107 8.43 -14.80 0.53
CA LEU A 107 9.58 -15.56 1.01
C LEU A 107 9.16 -16.77 1.85
N ASP A 108 9.99 -17.81 1.81
CA ASP A 108 9.93 -18.94 2.75
C ASP A 108 10.91 -18.74 3.90
N CYS A 109 12.01 -18.04 3.63
CA CYS A 109 12.97 -17.56 4.62
C CYS A 109 13.74 -16.36 4.10
N ALA A 110 14.42 -15.65 4.98
CA ALA A 110 15.30 -14.54 4.66
C ALA A 110 16.71 -14.76 5.21
N VAL A 111 17.71 -14.28 4.48
CA VAL A 111 19.07 -14.13 4.97
C VAL A 111 19.31 -12.64 5.22
N LEU A 112 19.44 -12.26 6.48
CA LEU A 112 19.76 -10.90 6.89
C LEU A 112 21.30 -10.76 6.95
N VAL A 113 21.85 -9.97 6.01
CA VAL A 113 23.30 -9.74 5.92
C VAL A 113 23.68 -8.53 6.77
N VAL A 114 24.62 -8.71 7.66
CA VAL A 114 25.18 -7.68 8.52
C VAL A 114 26.64 -7.49 8.21
N SER A 115 27.13 -6.25 8.11
CA SER A 115 28.55 -5.96 7.91
C SER A 115 29.31 -6.16 9.21
N GLY A 116 30.34 -7.02 9.20
CA GLY A 116 31.22 -7.23 10.39
C GLY A 116 32.04 -5.99 10.75
N ALA A 117 32.33 -5.13 9.77
CA ALA A 117 33.06 -3.89 10.02
C ALA A 117 32.17 -2.77 10.58
N ASP A 118 30.90 -2.73 10.19
CA ASP A 118 30.00 -1.62 10.52
C ASP A 118 28.99 -1.97 11.64
N GLY A 119 28.86 -3.26 11.97
CA GLY A 119 27.89 -3.75 12.97
C GLY A 119 26.43 -3.60 12.56
N VAL A 120 25.53 -3.57 13.54
CA VAL A 120 24.06 -3.45 13.31
C VAL A 120 23.68 -1.99 13.06
N GLN A 121 23.27 -1.69 11.85
CA GLN A 121 22.84 -0.36 11.44
C GLN A 121 21.33 -0.09 11.61
N GLY A 122 20.90 1.18 11.54
CA GLY A 122 19.49 1.55 11.74
C GLY A 122 18.54 0.83 10.79
N HIS A 123 18.86 0.80 9.50
CA HIS A 123 18.01 0.08 8.53
C HIS A 123 17.97 -1.44 8.79
N THR A 124 19.04 -2.04 9.28
CA THR A 124 19.07 -3.46 9.68
C THR A 124 18.04 -3.75 10.78
N GLN A 125 17.83 -2.81 11.71
CA GLN A 125 16.80 -2.94 12.74
C GLN A 125 15.38 -2.84 12.15
N THR A 126 15.17 -1.95 11.17
CA THR A 126 13.89 -1.85 10.43
C THR A 126 13.60 -3.17 9.72
N LEU A 127 14.58 -3.72 9.00
CA LEU A 127 14.46 -5.03 8.35
C LEU A 127 14.11 -6.13 9.34
N TRP A 128 14.76 -6.14 10.52
CA TRP A 128 14.45 -7.11 11.58
C TRP A 128 13.00 -7.01 12.08
N LYS A 129 12.50 -5.78 12.28
CA LYS A 129 11.10 -5.53 12.68
C LYS A 129 10.11 -6.03 11.62
N LEU A 130 10.41 -5.79 10.32
CA LEU A 130 9.58 -6.28 9.21
C LEU A 130 9.60 -7.81 9.10
N LEU A 131 10.77 -8.44 9.19
CA LEU A 131 10.89 -9.91 9.20
C LEU A 131 10.12 -10.53 10.37
N LYS A 132 10.07 -9.85 11.52
CA LYS A 132 9.25 -10.26 12.68
C LYS A 132 7.75 -10.09 12.38
N ARG A 133 7.33 -8.97 11.81
CA ARG A 133 5.93 -8.69 11.46
C ARG A 133 5.36 -9.74 10.52
N TYR A 134 6.10 -10.08 9.47
CA TYR A 134 5.69 -11.07 8.46
C TYR A 134 6.01 -12.52 8.85
N HIS A 135 6.47 -12.76 10.09
CA HIS A 135 6.81 -14.09 10.63
C HIS A 135 7.75 -14.90 9.71
N ILE A 136 8.73 -14.24 9.08
CA ILE A 136 9.65 -14.87 8.15
C ILE A 136 10.81 -15.52 8.91
N PRO A 137 11.04 -16.84 8.78
CA PRO A 137 12.23 -17.51 9.30
C PRO A 137 13.49 -16.79 8.82
N THR A 138 14.40 -16.48 9.72
CA THR A 138 15.52 -15.59 9.42
C THR A 138 16.85 -16.21 9.79
N PHE A 139 17.77 -16.24 8.83
CA PHE A 139 19.18 -16.59 8.99
C PHE A 139 20.00 -15.30 9.02
N LEU A 140 21.06 -15.26 9.80
CA LEU A 140 21.97 -14.14 9.86
C LEU A 140 23.29 -14.52 9.15
N PHE A 141 23.81 -13.62 8.31
CA PHE A 141 25.13 -13.77 7.74
C PHE A 141 25.97 -12.53 8.06
N VAL A 142 26.94 -12.66 8.95
CA VAL A 142 27.88 -11.59 9.29
C VAL A 142 29.00 -11.61 8.26
N ASN A 143 28.93 -10.66 7.33
CA ASN A 143 29.81 -10.55 6.17
C ASN A 143 31.02 -9.65 6.46
N LYS A 144 32.01 -9.67 5.58
CA LYS A 144 33.24 -8.86 5.67
C LYS A 144 34.11 -9.16 6.89
N MET A 145 34.12 -10.39 7.37
CA MET A 145 34.96 -10.83 8.48
C MET A 145 36.47 -10.85 8.17
N ASP A 146 36.82 -10.64 6.91
CA ASP A 146 38.17 -10.46 6.41
C ASP A 146 38.76 -9.05 6.65
N GLN A 147 37.95 -8.08 7.08
CA GLN A 147 38.41 -6.72 7.34
C GLN A 147 39.11 -6.61 8.70
N GLU A 148 40.15 -5.79 8.75
CA GLU A 148 40.89 -5.54 9.99
C GLU A 148 40.00 -4.92 11.08
N GLY A 149 40.06 -5.46 12.30
CA GLY A 149 39.29 -4.97 13.44
C GLY A 149 37.93 -5.63 13.63
N THR A 150 37.55 -6.60 12.80
CA THR A 150 36.35 -7.39 13.02
C THR A 150 36.56 -8.43 14.12
N ASP A 151 35.60 -8.51 15.03
CA ASP A 151 35.60 -9.45 16.15
C ASP A 151 34.24 -10.17 16.23
N GLY A 152 34.24 -11.46 15.95
CA GLY A 152 33.03 -12.28 15.89
C GLY A 152 32.29 -12.37 17.23
N GLU A 153 33.02 -12.45 18.37
CA GLU A 153 32.37 -12.51 19.68
C GLU A 153 31.71 -11.18 20.05
N LYS A 154 32.39 -10.07 19.75
CA LYS A 154 31.81 -8.73 20.00
C LYS A 154 30.58 -8.51 19.16
N LEU A 155 30.61 -8.90 17.89
CA LEU A 155 29.49 -8.81 16.96
C LEU A 155 28.32 -9.69 17.39
N LEU A 156 28.59 -10.91 17.83
CA LEU A 156 27.54 -11.81 18.35
C LEU A 156 26.83 -11.20 19.59
N LYS A 157 27.58 -10.61 20.50
CA LYS A 157 27.03 -9.88 21.66
C LYS A 157 26.20 -8.69 21.24
N GLU A 158 26.61 -7.94 20.19
CA GLU A 158 25.84 -6.84 19.64
C GLU A 158 24.54 -7.35 18.99
N LEU A 159 24.60 -8.41 18.18
CA LEU A 159 23.43 -9.03 17.55
C LEU A 159 22.41 -9.50 18.61
N ARG A 160 22.86 -10.19 19.66
CA ARG A 160 22.01 -10.61 20.78
C ARG A 160 21.37 -9.43 21.49
N LYS A 161 22.12 -8.39 21.79
CA LYS A 161 21.60 -7.16 22.40
C LYS A 161 20.51 -6.49 21.56
N ARG A 162 20.59 -6.58 20.21
CA ARG A 162 19.67 -5.90 19.28
C ARG A 162 18.51 -6.75 18.81
N PHE A 163 18.73 -8.05 18.62
CA PHE A 163 17.78 -8.96 17.99
C PHE A 163 17.22 -10.00 18.95
N GLY A 164 17.86 -10.21 20.10
CA GLY A 164 17.47 -11.16 21.13
C GLY A 164 18.52 -12.25 21.35
N GLU A 165 18.49 -12.86 22.52
CA GLU A 165 19.47 -13.88 22.96
C GLU A 165 19.43 -15.17 22.09
N ASN A 166 18.37 -15.36 21.32
CA ASN A 166 18.16 -16.56 20.47
C ASN A 166 18.98 -16.53 19.15
N VAL A 167 19.94 -15.62 19.02
CA VAL A 167 20.91 -15.61 17.93
C VAL A 167 22.03 -16.58 18.28
N VAL A 168 22.08 -17.71 17.55
CA VAL A 168 23.00 -18.82 17.85
C VAL A 168 23.98 -18.99 16.68
N PRO A 169 25.32 -19.07 16.92
CA PRO A 169 26.30 -19.32 15.87
C PRO A 169 26.23 -20.80 15.46
N PHE A 170 25.92 -21.06 14.19
CA PHE A 170 25.82 -22.41 13.63
C PHE A 170 27.15 -22.81 12.96
N VAL A 171 28.21 -22.88 13.77
CA VAL A 171 29.55 -23.26 13.30
C VAL A 171 29.80 -24.72 13.65
N ASP A 172 30.27 -25.50 12.65
CA ASP A 172 30.66 -26.93 12.83
C ASP A 172 29.59 -27.87 13.39
N ILE A 173 28.31 -27.52 13.22
CA ILE A 173 27.19 -28.41 13.56
C ILE A 173 27.04 -29.47 12.45
N MET A 174 26.98 -30.76 12.84
CA MET A 174 26.78 -31.91 11.96
C MET A 174 25.49 -32.66 12.33
N THR A 175 25.02 -33.47 11.40
CA THR A 175 23.88 -34.36 11.62
C THR A 175 24.31 -35.81 11.70
N GLU A 176 23.80 -36.54 12.67
CA GLU A 176 23.93 -37.98 12.80
C GLU A 176 22.62 -38.68 12.43
N SER A 177 22.65 -39.47 11.37
CA SER A 177 21.48 -40.13 10.79
C SER A 177 21.33 -41.61 11.18
N ASP A 178 22.32 -42.21 11.79
CA ASP A 178 22.33 -43.67 12.10
C ASP A 178 21.68 -44.01 13.46
N CYS A 179 20.80 -43.15 13.97
CA CYS A 179 20.15 -43.34 15.25
C CYS A 179 18.95 -44.29 15.19
N PRO A 180 18.72 -45.12 16.24
CA PRO A 180 17.55 -45.97 16.34
C PRO A 180 16.25 -45.18 16.27
N GLY A 181 15.37 -45.49 15.31
CA GLY A 181 14.08 -44.83 15.09
C GLY A 181 14.02 -43.83 13.92
N GLY A 182 15.11 -43.63 13.17
CA GLY A 182 15.13 -42.77 11.98
C GLY A 182 15.11 -41.26 12.26
N LYS A 183 15.28 -40.85 13.53
CA LYS A 183 15.46 -39.45 13.92
C LYS A 183 16.89 -39.01 13.57
N VAL A 184 17.00 -37.78 13.05
CA VAL A 184 18.28 -37.15 12.84
C VAL A 184 18.57 -36.18 13.98
N TYR A 185 19.74 -36.32 14.62
CA TYR A 185 20.15 -35.48 15.72
C TYR A 185 21.31 -34.57 15.32
N LEU A 186 21.43 -33.45 16.00
CA LEU A 186 22.58 -32.57 15.87
C LEU A 186 23.70 -33.04 16.78
N HIS A 187 24.89 -33.01 16.27
CA HIS A 187 26.12 -33.17 17.06
C HIS A 187 27.23 -32.30 16.48
N THR A 188 28.33 -32.21 17.16
CA THR A 188 29.41 -31.26 16.89
C THR A 188 30.74 -31.96 16.74
N LYS A 189 31.69 -31.37 16.00
CA LYS A 189 32.99 -32.00 15.68
C LYS A 189 33.97 -32.05 16.84
N GLU A 190 33.93 -31.14 17.80
CA GLU A 190 34.89 -31.05 18.93
C GLU A 190 34.33 -30.30 20.14
N SER A 191 35.00 -30.37 21.30
CA SER A 191 34.52 -29.88 22.60
C SER A 191 34.17 -28.39 22.74
N ALA A 192 34.48 -27.54 21.80
CA ALA A 192 34.06 -26.13 21.77
C ALA A 192 32.59 -25.95 21.44
N VAL A 193 31.86 -27.01 21.19
CA VAL A 193 30.55 -27.01 20.52
C VAL A 193 29.45 -27.59 21.43
N GLU A 194 29.78 -28.10 22.60
CA GLU A 194 28.76 -28.36 23.63
C GLU A 194 28.06 -27.05 24.00
N GLU A 195 28.80 -25.92 24.04
CA GLU A 195 28.23 -24.58 24.29
C GLU A 195 27.13 -24.21 23.28
N VAL A 196 27.26 -24.56 21.99
CA VAL A 196 26.23 -24.23 20.96
C VAL A 196 24.97 -25.07 21.13
N LEU A 197 25.11 -26.35 21.51
CA LEU A 197 23.94 -27.19 21.79
C LEU A 197 23.24 -26.76 23.09
N GLU A 198 23.97 -26.30 24.09
CA GLU A 198 23.40 -25.69 25.30
C GLU A 198 22.67 -24.39 24.97
N GLU A 199 23.25 -23.51 24.14
CA GLU A 199 22.61 -22.29 23.67
C GLU A 199 21.33 -22.57 22.89
N LEU A 200 21.33 -23.59 22.04
CA LEU A 200 20.14 -24.02 21.30
C LEU A 200 19.07 -24.56 22.26
N ALA A 201 19.47 -25.38 23.23
CA ALA A 201 18.55 -25.96 24.18
C ALA A 201 17.79 -24.89 25.00
N VAL A 202 18.47 -23.81 25.38
CA VAL A 202 17.89 -22.69 26.13
C VAL A 202 16.84 -21.91 25.34
N CYS A 203 16.84 -21.99 23.99
CA CYS A 203 15.93 -21.21 23.15
C CYS A 203 14.47 -21.70 23.21
N GLU A 204 14.23 -22.97 23.52
CA GLU A 204 12.86 -23.54 23.58
C GLU A 204 12.80 -24.67 24.62
N ASP A 205 11.76 -24.71 25.45
CA ASP A 205 11.57 -25.68 26.51
C ASP A 205 11.64 -27.16 26.02
N ASP A 206 10.99 -27.43 24.87
CA ASP A 206 10.98 -28.76 24.25
C ASP A 206 12.39 -29.24 23.83
N MET A 207 13.27 -28.32 23.42
CA MET A 207 14.68 -28.63 23.10
C MET A 207 15.50 -28.81 24.34
N MET A 208 15.26 -28.02 25.40
CA MET A 208 15.92 -28.15 26.69
C MET A 208 15.62 -29.52 27.34
N GLU A 209 14.36 -29.95 27.33
CA GLU A 209 13.95 -31.23 27.87
C GLU A 209 14.65 -32.40 27.14
N GLU A 210 14.67 -32.37 25.80
CA GLU A 210 15.35 -33.39 25.00
C GLU A 210 16.88 -33.41 25.26
N TYR A 211 17.49 -32.22 25.35
CA TYR A 211 18.93 -32.11 25.64
C TYR A 211 19.31 -32.65 27.01
N LEU A 212 18.50 -32.36 28.03
CA LEU A 212 18.71 -32.87 29.40
C LEU A 212 18.52 -34.39 29.49
N GLU A 213 17.57 -34.95 28.75
CA GLU A 213 17.29 -36.38 28.72
C GLU A 213 18.25 -37.18 27.85
N GLU A 214 18.56 -36.74 26.67
CA GLU A 214 19.29 -37.48 25.63
C GLU A 214 20.73 -36.96 25.38
N GLY A 215 21.08 -35.77 25.88
CA GLY A 215 22.37 -35.11 25.60
C GLY A 215 22.51 -34.59 24.17
N ARG A 216 21.40 -34.50 23.44
CA ARG A 216 21.36 -34.11 22.00
C ARG A 216 20.00 -33.55 21.63
N ILE A 217 19.92 -32.84 20.53
CA ILE A 217 18.71 -32.18 20.06
C ILE A 217 18.34 -32.73 18.66
N SER A 218 17.07 -33.10 18.47
CA SER A 218 16.58 -33.60 17.18
C SER A 218 16.46 -32.46 16.15
N LEU A 219 16.79 -32.77 14.90
CA LEU A 219 16.73 -31.82 13.78
C LEU A 219 15.30 -31.26 13.59
N ASP A 220 14.27 -32.09 13.75
CA ASP A 220 12.87 -31.66 13.58
C ASP A 220 12.49 -30.53 14.57
N LYS A 221 13.00 -30.55 15.80
CA LYS A 221 12.75 -29.51 16.80
C LYS A 221 13.47 -28.21 16.43
N VAL A 222 14.70 -28.30 15.95
CA VAL A 222 15.44 -27.12 15.49
C VAL A 222 14.79 -26.51 14.25
N GLN A 223 14.35 -27.34 13.29
CA GLN A 223 13.61 -26.86 12.12
C GLN A 223 12.32 -26.15 12.52
N LYS A 224 11.61 -26.68 13.52
CA LYS A 224 10.41 -26.03 14.07
C LYS A 224 10.76 -24.70 14.74
N ALA A 225 11.77 -24.67 15.63
CA ALA A 225 12.20 -23.47 16.32
C ALA A 225 12.67 -22.36 15.33
N VAL A 226 13.35 -22.72 14.26
CA VAL A 226 13.72 -21.78 13.17
C VAL A 226 12.48 -21.27 12.45
N ALA A 227 11.52 -22.17 12.11
CA ALA A 227 10.28 -21.80 11.43
C ALA A 227 9.42 -20.87 12.29
N ASP A 228 9.34 -21.12 13.59
CA ASP A 228 8.57 -20.35 14.57
C ASP A 228 9.33 -19.09 15.07
N ARG A 229 10.53 -18.80 14.50
CA ARG A 229 11.40 -17.68 14.88
C ARG A 229 11.84 -17.67 16.36
N GLN A 230 12.01 -18.84 16.92
CA GLN A 230 12.55 -19.02 18.26
C GLN A 230 14.08 -19.18 18.24
N VAL A 231 14.66 -19.55 17.09
CA VAL A 231 16.10 -19.68 16.86
C VAL A 231 16.49 -18.95 15.57
N PHE A 232 17.57 -18.19 15.62
CA PHE A 232 18.12 -17.46 14.49
C PHE A 232 19.54 -17.96 14.18
N PRO A 233 19.72 -18.88 13.21
CA PRO A 233 21.03 -19.38 12.81
C PRO A 233 21.93 -18.24 12.31
N CYS A 234 23.09 -18.09 12.89
CA CYS A 234 24.08 -17.06 12.57
C CYS A 234 25.35 -17.67 11.99
N TYR A 235 25.77 -17.18 10.82
CA TYR A 235 26.98 -17.57 10.13
C TYR A 235 27.93 -16.38 9.98
N PHE A 236 29.22 -16.63 10.06
CA PHE A 236 30.26 -15.62 9.90
C PHE A 236 31.11 -15.95 8.67
N GLY A 237 31.44 -14.92 7.87
CA GLY A 237 32.20 -15.17 6.66
C GLY A 237 32.61 -13.93 5.89
N SER A 238 33.14 -14.17 4.69
CA SER A 238 33.44 -13.15 3.71
C SER A 238 32.91 -13.61 2.36
N ALA A 239 31.81 -12.98 1.92
CA ALA A 239 31.19 -13.27 0.62
C ALA A 239 32.16 -13.01 -0.53
N LEU A 240 33.05 -11.99 -0.40
CA LEU A 240 34.05 -11.65 -1.39
C LEU A 240 35.07 -12.78 -1.58
N HIS A 241 35.45 -13.44 -0.50
CA HIS A 241 36.40 -14.56 -0.49
C HIS A 241 35.72 -15.93 -0.48
N SER A 242 34.39 -15.95 -0.59
CA SER A 242 33.56 -17.18 -0.58
C SER A 242 33.71 -18.02 0.72
N GLN A 243 34.01 -17.37 1.84
CA GLN A 243 34.14 -18.01 3.15
C GLN A 243 32.81 -17.99 3.89
N GLY A 244 32.41 -19.11 4.51
CA GLY A 244 31.16 -19.25 5.26
C GLY A 244 29.90 -19.38 4.38
N VAL A 245 30.03 -19.32 3.05
CA VAL A 245 28.89 -19.32 2.12
C VAL A 245 28.36 -20.73 1.88
N GLU A 246 29.24 -21.73 1.80
CA GLU A 246 28.85 -23.13 1.67
C GLU A 246 28.12 -23.64 2.91
N GLU A 247 28.64 -23.27 4.09
CA GLU A 247 28.03 -23.56 5.37
C GLU A 247 26.64 -22.91 5.52
N LEU A 248 26.46 -21.68 5.05
CA LEU A 248 25.16 -21.02 4.97
C LEU A 248 24.20 -21.78 4.04
N LEU A 249 24.65 -22.17 2.84
CA LEU A 249 23.84 -22.93 1.88
C LEU A 249 23.43 -24.30 2.44
N ASP A 250 24.32 -24.96 3.15
CA ASP A 250 24.05 -26.24 3.81
C ASP A 250 23.07 -26.06 4.94
N GLY A 251 23.19 -25.00 5.73
CA GLY A 251 22.25 -24.66 6.76
C GLY A 251 20.84 -24.32 6.24
N LEU A 252 20.75 -23.57 5.14
CA LEU A 252 19.49 -23.27 4.48
C LEU A 252 18.79 -24.56 3.95
N ASP A 253 19.57 -25.51 3.42
CA ASP A 253 19.02 -26.81 3.01
C ASP A 253 18.56 -27.65 4.22
N LEU A 254 19.32 -27.64 5.29
CA LEU A 254 19.10 -28.52 6.44
C LEU A 254 18.03 -28.02 7.40
N TYR A 255 18.05 -26.72 7.77
CA TYR A 255 17.23 -26.19 8.86
C TYR A 255 15.91 -25.58 8.41
N ILE A 256 15.66 -25.43 7.11
CA ILE A 256 14.37 -24.96 6.62
C ILE A 256 13.43 -26.14 6.39
N LYS A 257 12.31 -26.13 7.10
CA LYS A 257 11.27 -27.14 6.95
C LYS A 257 10.52 -26.97 5.63
N ASP A 258 10.26 -28.09 4.95
CA ASP A 258 9.45 -28.04 3.71
C ASP A 258 8.02 -27.65 4.04
N LYS A 259 7.48 -26.72 3.27
CA LYS A 259 6.08 -26.30 3.37
C LYS A 259 5.18 -27.29 2.61
N THR A 260 4.05 -27.61 3.22
CA THR A 260 2.95 -28.30 2.55
C THR A 260 1.94 -27.29 2.05
N TYR A 261 1.54 -27.39 0.80
CA TYR A 261 0.61 -26.47 0.16
C TYR A 261 -0.75 -27.12 -0.03
N PRO A 262 -1.86 -26.36 0.05
CA PRO A 262 -3.20 -26.84 -0.22
C PRO A 262 -3.34 -27.30 -1.67
N ALA A 263 -4.30 -28.19 -1.94
CA ALA A 263 -4.58 -28.67 -3.30
C ALA A 263 -5.39 -27.66 -4.13
N GLU A 264 -6.09 -26.76 -3.47
CA GLU A 264 -6.84 -25.67 -4.11
C GLU A 264 -5.88 -24.61 -4.66
N PHE A 265 -6.21 -24.05 -5.84
CA PHE A 265 -5.36 -23.06 -6.45
C PHE A 265 -5.37 -21.76 -5.65
N GLY A 266 -4.18 -21.27 -5.34
CA GLY A 266 -3.93 -19.97 -4.75
C GLY A 266 -2.63 -19.38 -5.27
N ALA A 267 -2.58 -18.07 -5.43
CA ALA A 267 -1.36 -17.36 -5.79
C ALA A 267 -1.33 -15.97 -5.19
N LYS A 268 -0.14 -15.49 -4.83
CA LYS A 268 0.10 -14.15 -4.27
C LYS A 268 0.92 -13.32 -5.26
N VAL A 269 0.36 -12.20 -5.69
CA VAL A 269 1.04 -11.23 -6.57
C VAL A 269 1.93 -10.31 -5.72
N TYR A 270 3.21 -10.19 -6.07
CA TYR A 270 4.11 -9.32 -5.31
C TYR A 270 4.75 -8.21 -6.15
N LYS A 271 4.76 -8.35 -7.48
CA LYS A 271 5.38 -7.35 -8.36
C LYS A 271 4.68 -7.32 -9.71
N ILE A 272 4.53 -6.13 -10.26
CA ILE A 272 4.19 -5.88 -11.66
C ILE A 272 5.42 -5.28 -12.34
N ALA A 273 5.71 -5.72 -13.56
CA ALA A 273 6.77 -5.14 -14.38
C ALA A 273 6.40 -5.23 -15.86
N ARG A 274 7.22 -4.64 -16.72
CA ARG A 274 7.08 -4.75 -18.17
C ARG A 274 8.37 -5.29 -18.79
N ASP A 275 8.22 -6.17 -19.78
CA ASP A 275 9.38 -6.66 -20.52
C ASP A 275 9.87 -5.62 -21.55
N ASN A 276 11.00 -5.89 -22.20
CA ASN A 276 11.59 -4.99 -23.21
C ASN A 276 10.69 -4.71 -24.43
N GLN A 277 9.58 -5.46 -24.56
CA GLN A 277 8.58 -5.29 -25.61
C GLN A 277 7.36 -4.51 -25.11
N GLY A 278 7.36 -4.11 -23.83
CA GLY A 278 6.25 -3.42 -23.17
C GLY A 278 5.12 -4.33 -22.68
N ASN A 279 5.27 -5.67 -22.79
CA ASN A 279 4.27 -6.59 -22.29
C ASN A 279 4.25 -6.57 -20.75
N ARG A 280 3.04 -6.51 -20.19
CA ARG A 280 2.83 -6.55 -18.75
C ARG A 280 3.16 -7.95 -18.20
N LEU A 281 3.93 -7.98 -17.13
CA LEU A 281 4.36 -9.17 -16.40
C LEU A 281 3.81 -9.09 -14.99
N THR A 282 3.02 -10.06 -14.57
CA THR A 282 2.58 -10.24 -13.20
C THR A 282 3.46 -11.28 -12.52
N TYR A 283 4.27 -10.87 -11.56
CA TYR A 283 5.09 -11.77 -10.75
C TYR A 283 4.28 -12.26 -9.56
N LEU A 284 4.23 -13.57 -9.40
CA LEU A 284 3.44 -14.20 -8.34
C LEU A 284 4.13 -15.44 -7.79
N LYS A 285 3.79 -15.79 -6.55
CA LYS A 285 4.08 -17.10 -5.94
C LYS A 285 2.82 -17.93 -5.96
N VAL A 286 2.90 -19.16 -6.47
CA VAL A 286 1.80 -20.12 -6.36
C VAL A 286 1.78 -20.66 -4.94
N THR A 287 0.68 -20.45 -4.21
CA THR A 287 0.52 -20.82 -2.79
C THR A 287 -0.39 -22.01 -2.57
N GLY A 288 -1.01 -22.53 -3.66
CA GLY A 288 -1.82 -23.73 -3.65
C GLY A 288 -2.03 -24.28 -5.05
N GLY A 289 -2.27 -25.57 -5.17
CA GLY A 289 -2.58 -26.24 -6.43
C GLY A 289 -1.49 -26.10 -7.50
N ARG A 290 -1.91 -25.76 -8.70
CA ARG A 290 -1.05 -25.61 -9.90
C ARG A 290 -1.60 -24.52 -10.80
N LEU A 291 -0.71 -23.82 -11.49
CA LEU A 291 -1.04 -22.82 -12.50
C LEU A 291 -0.58 -23.31 -13.87
N LYS A 292 -1.45 -23.28 -14.88
CA LYS A 292 -1.15 -23.74 -16.24
C LYS A 292 -1.33 -22.63 -17.27
N VAL A 293 -0.58 -22.75 -18.36
CA VAL A 293 -0.82 -21.91 -19.55
C VAL A 293 -2.20 -22.19 -20.10
N LYS A 294 -2.96 -21.13 -20.42
CA LYS A 294 -4.35 -21.10 -20.86
C LYS A 294 -5.40 -21.29 -19.76
N ASP A 295 -5.02 -21.46 -18.50
CA ASP A 295 -5.99 -21.38 -17.41
C ASP A 295 -6.63 -19.98 -17.38
N VAL A 296 -7.91 -19.97 -17.05
CA VAL A 296 -8.67 -18.76 -16.77
C VAL A 296 -8.71 -18.60 -15.26
N VAL A 297 -8.22 -17.47 -14.78
CA VAL A 297 -8.17 -17.16 -13.36
C VAL A 297 -9.55 -16.78 -12.87
N GLU A 298 -10.11 -17.59 -11.94
CA GLU A 298 -11.41 -17.30 -11.33
C GLU A 298 -11.39 -15.93 -10.60
N GLY A 299 -12.46 -15.18 -10.76
CA GLY A 299 -12.60 -13.82 -10.19
C GLY A 299 -12.08 -12.69 -11.09
N LEU A 300 -11.03 -12.94 -11.89
CA LEU A 300 -10.52 -11.96 -12.86
C LEU A 300 -11.08 -12.18 -14.27
N ASN A 301 -11.52 -13.40 -14.60
CA ASN A 301 -11.92 -13.81 -15.94
C ASN A 301 -10.83 -13.60 -17.01
N GLU A 302 -9.58 -13.56 -16.60
CA GLU A 302 -8.40 -13.34 -17.45
C GLU A 302 -7.65 -14.63 -17.67
N LYS A 303 -6.96 -14.71 -18.81
CA LYS A 303 -6.31 -15.95 -19.27
C LYS A 303 -4.80 -15.83 -19.21
N ILE A 304 -4.15 -16.85 -18.65
CA ILE A 304 -2.70 -16.97 -18.65
C ILE A 304 -2.21 -17.29 -20.09
N ASN A 305 -1.47 -16.35 -20.65
CA ASN A 305 -0.91 -16.51 -22.00
C ASN A 305 0.43 -17.26 -21.97
N GLN A 306 1.31 -16.91 -21.05
CA GLN A 306 2.62 -17.53 -20.88
C GLN A 306 3.04 -17.51 -19.42
N ILE A 307 3.77 -18.53 -18.99
CA ILE A 307 4.40 -18.61 -17.67
C ILE A 307 5.91 -18.60 -17.87
N ARG A 308 6.62 -17.72 -17.17
CA ARG A 308 8.07 -17.51 -17.27
C ARG A 308 8.71 -17.67 -15.90
N ILE A 309 9.79 -18.44 -15.82
CA ILE A 309 10.66 -18.53 -14.64
C ILE A 309 11.95 -17.77 -14.96
N TYR A 310 12.17 -16.66 -14.28
CA TYR A 310 13.34 -15.82 -14.52
C TYR A 310 14.55 -16.28 -13.72
N SER A 311 15.74 -16.11 -14.31
CA SER A 311 17.04 -16.22 -13.63
C SER A 311 17.99 -15.16 -14.24
N GLY A 312 18.15 -14.03 -13.52
CA GLY A 312 18.75 -12.82 -14.08
C GLY A 312 17.92 -12.25 -15.22
N GLU A 313 18.54 -11.88 -16.34
CA GLU A 313 17.85 -11.37 -17.54
C GLU A 313 17.11 -12.45 -18.34
N LYS A 314 17.46 -13.70 -18.12
CA LYS A 314 16.92 -14.83 -18.91
C LYS A 314 15.72 -15.45 -18.23
N PHE A 315 14.83 -15.98 -19.02
CA PHE A 315 13.72 -16.78 -18.52
C PHE A 315 13.54 -18.08 -19.28
N GLU A 316 12.97 -19.05 -18.59
CA GLU A 316 12.46 -20.29 -19.16
C GLU A 316 10.93 -20.23 -19.24
N ALA A 317 10.37 -20.54 -20.41
CA ALA A 317 8.92 -20.62 -20.57
C ALA A 317 8.46 -22.04 -20.22
N VAL A 318 7.56 -22.15 -19.25
CA VAL A 318 7.03 -23.42 -18.76
C VAL A 318 5.55 -23.55 -19.03
N GLN A 319 5.02 -24.78 -19.09
CA GLN A 319 3.60 -25.05 -19.34
C GLN A 319 2.76 -25.04 -18.07
N GLU A 320 3.36 -25.41 -16.94
CA GLU A 320 2.73 -25.41 -15.64
C GLU A 320 3.73 -25.10 -14.53
N VAL A 321 3.22 -24.56 -13.41
CA VAL A 321 3.97 -24.28 -12.18
C VAL A 321 3.18 -24.82 -11.00
N GLU A 322 3.87 -25.56 -10.12
CA GLU A 322 3.31 -26.09 -8.88
C GLU A 322 3.43 -25.11 -7.73
N ALA A 323 2.63 -25.32 -6.68
CA ALA A 323 2.70 -24.54 -5.44
C ALA A 323 4.12 -24.51 -4.84
N GLY A 324 4.48 -23.41 -4.24
CA GLY A 324 5.80 -23.12 -3.68
C GLY A 324 6.76 -22.38 -4.64
N ARG A 325 6.43 -22.26 -5.92
CA ARG A 325 7.29 -21.60 -6.91
C ARG A 325 6.88 -20.16 -7.21
N VAL A 326 7.87 -19.33 -7.44
CA VAL A 326 7.73 -17.97 -7.98
C VAL A 326 7.83 -18.00 -9.50
N CYS A 327 6.94 -17.30 -10.18
CA CYS A 327 6.96 -17.14 -11.63
C CYS A 327 6.41 -15.79 -12.07
N ALA A 328 6.64 -15.43 -13.32
CA ALA A 328 6.00 -14.30 -13.98
C ALA A 328 5.02 -14.80 -15.04
N VAL A 329 3.85 -14.18 -15.11
CA VAL A 329 2.83 -14.54 -16.09
C VAL A 329 2.47 -13.36 -16.98
N THR A 330 2.04 -13.64 -18.20
CA THR A 330 1.46 -12.66 -19.12
C THR A 330 -0.01 -12.97 -19.36
N GLY A 331 -0.81 -11.93 -19.62
CA GLY A 331 -2.24 -12.07 -19.90
C GLY A 331 -3.14 -11.68 -18.75
N LEU A 332 -2.58 -11.26 -17.62
CA LEU A 332 -3.31 -10.63 -16.51
C LEU A 332 -3.12 -9.11 -16.59
N GLU A 333 -4.21 -8.37 -16.76
CA GLU A 333 -4.20 -6.91 -16.94
C GLU A 333 -4.67 -6.17 -15.70
N ASN A 334 -5.57 -6.79 -14.90
CA ASN A 334 -6.22 -6.15 -13.75
C ASN A 334 -5.64 -6.59 -12.40
N THR A 335 -4.44 -7.18 -12.37
CA THR A 335 -3.78 -7.56 -11.12
C THR A 335 -2.98 -6.40 -10.53
N ARG A 336 -2.80 -6.41 -9.21
CA ARG A 336 -1.99 -5.43 -8.48
C ARG A 336 -1.02 -6.12 -7.50
N PRO A 337 0.11 -5.49 -7.14
CA PRO A 337 0.96 -6.01 -6.07
C PRO A 337 0.19 -6.12 -4.75
N GLY A 338 0.44 -7.21 -4.00
CA GLY A 338 -0.29 -7.53 -2.77
C GLY A 338 -1.59 -8.32 -2.96
N GLN A 339 -2.08 -8.45 -4.18
CA GLN A 339 -3.34 -9.15 -4.45
C GLN A 339 -3.20 -10.65 -4.26
N GLY A 340 -4.18 -11.24 -3.55
CA GLY A 340 -4.41 -12.68 -3.51
C GLY A 340 -5.28 -13.14 -4.69
N ILE A 341 -5.02 -14.32 -5.22
CA ILE A 341 -5.75 -14.93 -6.32
C ILE A 341 -6.20 -16.33 -5.92
N GLY A 342 -7.43 -16.72 -6.24
CA GLY A 342 -8.01 -18.01 -5.87
C GLY A 342 -8.26 -18.12 -4.37
N ALA A 343 -7.72 -19.14 -3.73
CA ALA A 343 -7.84 -19.36 -2.29
C ALA A 343 -6.90 -18.48 -1.43
N GLU A 344 -6.02 -17.70 -2.05
CA GLU A 344 -5.09 -16.82 -1.33
C GLU A 344 -5.75 -15.50 -0.96
N GLU A 345 -5.54 -15.07 0.29
CA GLU A 345 -6.04 -13.77 0.77
C GLU A 345 -5.17 -12.60 0.30
N GLU A 346 -5.73 -11.40 0.30
CA GLU A 346 -4.96 -10.19 0.03
C GLU A 346 -3.86 -10.00 1.10
N SER A 347 -2.77 -9.40 0.69
CA SER A 347 -1.66 -9.08 1.59
C SER A 347 -1.99 -7.86 2.44
N ASP A 348 -1.40 -7.79 3.63
CA ASP A 348 -1.37 -6.55 4.41
C ASP A 348 -0.75 -5.42 3.59
N LEU A 349 -1.24 -4.21 3.77
CA LEU A 349 -0.63 -3.02 3.18
C LEU A 349 0.79 -2.83 3.71
N PRO A 350 1.72 -2.37 2.87
CA PRO A 350 3.08 -2.06 3.31
C PRO A 350 3.07 -1.04 4.46
N VAL A 351 3.98 -1.20 5.41
CA VAL A 351 4.18 -0.26 6.53
C VAL A 351 5.06 0.91 6.10
N LEU A 352 5.98 0.63 5.18
CA LEU A 352 6.93 1.62 4.69
C LEU A 352 6.33 2.36 3.50
N GLU A 353 5.60 3.44 3.80
CA GLU A 353 4.99 4.32 2.80
C GLU A 353 5.84 5.57 2.58
N PRO A 354 5.82 6.15 1.36
CA PRO A 354 6.42 7.45 1.10
C PRO A 354 5.81 8.54 1.97
N VAL A 355 6.64 9.43 2.46
CA VAL A 355 6.23 10.53 3.37
C VAL A 355 6.43 11.92 2.77
N LEU A 356 6.95 11.99 1.56
CA LEU A 356 7.21 13.25 0.85
C LEU A 356 6.43 13.25 -0.47
N THR A 357 5.76 14.35 -0.75
CA THR A 357 5.07 14.59 -2.01
C THR A 357 5.83 15.63 -2.83
N TYR A 358 6.06 15.34 -4.09
CA TYR A 358 6.73 16.22 -5.03
C TYR A 358 5.85 16.53 -6.22
N GLN A 359 5.88 17.77 -6.67
CA GLN A 359 5.31 18.17 -7.96
C GLN A 359 6.24 17.74 -9.09
N ILE A 360 5.70 17.13 -10.14
CA ILE A 360 6.44 16.85 -11.38
C ILE A 360 6.31 18.04 -12.31
N LEU A 361 7.41 18.70 -12.57
CA LEU A 361 7.49 19.84 -13.49
C LEU A 361 7.77 19.33 -14.91
N LEU A 362 6.81 19.49 -15.79
CA LEU A 362 6.89 19.07 -17.17
C LEU A 362 7.45 20.20 -18.06
N PRO A 363 8.21 19.87 -19.13
CA PRO A 363 8.59 20.84 -20.14
C PRO A 363 7.36 21.43 -20.87
N ASP A 364 7.46 22.68 -21.35
CA ASP A 364 6.35 23.40 -21.99
C ASP A 364 5.79 22.70 -23.25
N ASP A 365 6.58 21.88 -23.91
CA ASP A 365 6.19 21.12 -25.11
C ASP A 365 5.61 19.72 -24.78
N CYS A 366 5.49 19.37 -23.52
CA CYS A 366 4.98 18.08 -23.07
C CYS A 366 3.46 18.07 -22.97
N ASP A 367 2.81 17.07 -23.58
CA ASP A 367 1.38 16.81 -23.38
C ASP A 367 1.15 16.22 -21.98
N VAL A 368 0.55 17.02 -21.11
CA VAL A 368 0.30 16.69 -19.71
C VAL A 368 -0.58 15.45 -19.55
N HIS A 369 -1.67 15.32 -20.35
CA HIS A 369 -2.57 14.18 -20.26
C HIS A 369 -1.91 12.88 -20.71
N LYS A 370 -1.11 12.95 -21.78
CA LYS A 370 -0.33 11.80 -22.23
C LYS A 370 0.73 11.39 -21.19
N MET A 371 1.38 12.38 -20.55
CA MET A 371 2.34 12.11 -19.49
C MET A 371 1.66 11.50 -18.27
N LEU A 372 0.50 11.98 -17.87
CA LEU A 372 -0.27 11.40 -16.77
C LEU A 372 -0.58 9.91 -17.02
N LEU A 373 -1.00 9.54 -18.24
CA LEU A 373 -1.20 8.13 -18.60
C LEU A 373 0.10 7.31 -18.52
N ASN A 374 1.21 7.87 -18.96
CA ASN A 374 2.52 7.24 -18.87
C ASN A 374 2.96 7.04 -17.40
N LEU A 375 2.73 8.04 -16.55
CA LEU A 375 3.03 7.95 -15.12
C LEU A 375 2.15 6.94 -14.42
N LYS A 376 0.87 6.83 -14.79
CA LYS A 376 -0.02 5.78 -14.27
C LYS A 376 0.46 4.36 -14.62
N ILE A 377 1.19 4.17 -15.73
CA ILE A 377 1.85 2.90 -16.04
C ILE A 377 2.97 2.60 -15.04
N LEU A 378 3.72 3.63 -14.60
CA LEU A 378 4.74 3.46 -13.55
C LEU A 378 4.10 3.16 -12.19
N GLU A 379 2.98 3.78 -11.88
CA GLU A 379 2.22 3.52 -10.65
C GLU A 379 1.66 2.08 -10.59
N GLU A 380 1.31 1.46 -11.74
CA GLU A 380 0.97 0.03 -11.75
C GLU A 380 2.14 -0.86 -11.30
N GLU A 381 3.38 -0.47 -11.64
CA GLU A 381 4.60 -1.19 -11.25
C GLU A 381 4.98 -0.88 -9.79
N GLU A 382 4.83 0.39 -9.39
CA GLU A 382 5.14 0.91 -8.04
C GLU A 382 3.95 1.71 -7.49
N PRO A 383 2.99 1.04 -6.87
CA PRO A 383 1.76 1.68 -6.36
C PRO A 383 2.01 2.80 -5.34
N GLU A 384 3.13 2.73 -4.62
CA GLU A 384 3.51 3.71 -3.61
C GLU A 384 3.83 5.09 -4.19
N LEU A 385 3.97 5.23 -5.51
CA LEU A 385 4.15 6.53 -6.16
C LEU A 385 2.94 7.45 -5.99
N HIS A 386 1.75 6.92 -5.73
CA HIS A 386 0.51 7.67 -5.49
C HIS A 386 0.41 8.92 -6.38
N ILE A 387 0.32 8.69 -7.70
CA ILE A 387 0.30 9.78 -8.69
C ILE A 387 -1.07 10.44 -8.69
N VAL A 388 -1.12 11.71 -8.30
CA VAL A 388 -2.34 12.51 -8.20
C VAL A 388 -2.30 13.64 -9.23
N TRP A 389 -3.41 13.79 -9.95
CA TRP A 389 -3.66 14.93 -10.81
C TRP A 389 -4.51 15.97 -10.07
N GLU A 390 -3.98 17.16 -9.85
CA GLU A 390 -4.69 18.26 -9.23
C GLU A 390 -5.29 19.15 -10.32
N GLU A 391 -6.62 19.08 -10.49
CA GLU A 391 -7.31 19.80 -11.58
C GLU A 391 -7.26 21.32 -11.43
N GLN A 392 -7.22 21.84 -10.20
CA GLN A 392 -7.28 23.28 -9.95
C GLN A 392 -6.00 23.98 -10.36
N THR A 393 -4.87 23.36 -10.08
CA THR A 393 -3.52 23.88 -10.40
C THR A 393 -2.98 23.34 -11.72
N SER A 394 -3.60 22.27 -12.27
CA SER A 394 -3.10 21.52 -13.43
C SER A 394 -1.71 20.93 -13.17
N GLU A 395 -1.52 20.36 -11.99
CA GLU A 395 -0.25 19.81 -11.53
C GLU A 395 -0.31 18.29 -11.34
N ILE A 396 0.82 17.64 -11.57
CA ILE A 396 0.97 16.21 -11.24
C ILE A 396 1.83 16.11 -10.00
N HIS A 397 1.32 15.42 -9.00
CA HIS A 397 2.03 15.13 -7.76
C HIS A 397 2.37 13.64 -7.65
N VAL A 398 3.53 13.34 -7.03
CA VAL A 398 4.02 11.98 -6.79
C VAL A 398 4.57 11.87 -5.37
N GLN A 399 4.36 10.72 -4.73
CA GLN A 399 4.91 10.45 -3.40
C GLN A 399 6.21 9.65 -3.53
N LEU A 400 7.25 10.05 -2.78
CA LEU A 400 8.57 9.44 -2.82
C LEU A 400 9.16 9.34 -1.41
N MET A 401 10.04 8.34 -1.21
CA MET A 401 10.72 8.09 0.06
C MET A 401 11.91 9.02 0.28
N GLY A 402 12.64 9.36 -0.79
CA GLY A 402 13.86 10.15 -0.69
C GLY A 402 14.47 10.61 -2.01
N ASP A 403 15.63 11.31 -1.89
CA ASP A 403 16.29 11.97 -3.03
C ASP A 403 16.80 10.97 -4.08
N VAL A 404 17.22 9.77 -3.70
CA VAL A 404 17.70 8.75 -4.67
C VAL A 404 16.57 8.27 -5.55
N GLN A 405 15.36 8.11 -4.99
CA GLN A 405 14.19 7.70 -5.76
C GLN A 405 13.78 8.77 -6.77
N ILE A 406 13.94 10.07 -6.44
CA ILE A 406 13.70 11.19 -7.37
C ILE A 406 14.55 11.04 -8.63
N GLU A 407 15.87 10.85 -8.47
CA GLU A 407 16.80 10.75 -9.60
C GLU A 407 16.50 9.51 -10.46
N ILE A 408 16.11 8.41 -9.84
CA ILE A 408 15.76 7.17 -10.54
C ILE A 408 14.48 7.34 -11.32
N LEU A 409 13.44 7.91 -10.70
CA LEU A 409 12.17 8.18 -11.38
C LEU A 409 12.35 9.15 -12.56
N GLN A 410 13.16 10.21 -12.38
CA GLN A 410 13.49 11.14 -13.45
C GLN A 410 14.15 10.42 -14.64
N ARG A 411 15.10 9.53 -14.34
CA ARG A 411 15.79 8.75 -15.38
C ARG A 411 14.85 7.74 -16.05
N MET A 412 14.02 7.04 -15.31
CA MET A 412 13.01 6.11 -15.85
C MET A 412 12.05 6.82 -16.80
N ILE A 413 11.54 8.00 -16.43
CA ILE A 413 10.67 8.81 -17.27
C ILE A 413 11.38 9.19 -18.57
N LYS A 414 12.64 9.63 -18.47
CA LYS A 414 13.45 9.98 -19.63
C LYS A 414 13.72 8.78 -20.56
N GLU A 415 14.10 7.63 -19.99
CA GLU A 415 14.43 6.44 -20.79
C GLU A 415 13.21 5.80 -21.43
N ARG A 416 12.06 5.73 -20.71
CA ARG A 416 10.84 5.09 -21.23
C ARG A 416 9.98 5.99 -22.10
N PHE A 417 9.89 7.29 -21.77
CA PHE A 417 8.96 8.21 -22.43
C PHE A 417 9.66 9.35 -23.18
N GLY A 418 10.97 9.45 -23.06
CA GLY A 418 11.79 10.44 -23.79
C GLY A 418 11.66 11.89 -23.27
N VAL A 419 11.03 12.11 -22.12
CA VAL A 419 10.77 13.42 -21.51
C VAL A 419 11.67 13.62 -20.31
N LEU A 420 12.37 14.74 -20.26
CA LEU A 420 13.13 15.16 -19.09
C LEU A 420 12.23 16.00 -18.19
N VAL A 421 11.94 15.48 -17.00
CA VAL A 421 11.13 16.18 -15.99
C VAL A 421 12.01 16.72 -14.88
N GLU A 422 11.53 17.74 -14.18
CA GLU A 422 12.12 18.26 -12.94
C GLU A 422 11.12 18.03 -11.79
N PHE A 423 11.61 18.10 -10.56
CA PHE A 423 10.78 17.96 -9.37
C PHE A 423 10.80 19.26 -8.58
N GLY A 424 9.63 19.70 -8.14
CA GLY A 424 9.47 20.86 -7.26
C GLY A 424 9.99 20.58 -5.85
N GLU A 425 9.79 21.55 -4.96
CA GLU A 425 10.07 21.35 -3.54
C GLU A 425 9.13 20.31 -2.95
N GLY A 426 9.69 19.35 -2.19
CA GLY A 426 8.89 18.30 -1.56
C GLY A 426 8.11 18.84 -0.36
N SER A 427 6.85 18.48 -0.26
CA SER A 427 5.98 18.72 0.87
C SER A 427 5.81 17.45 1.73
N ILE A 428 5.36 17.64 2.98
CA ILE A 428 5.10 16.53 3.90
C ILE A 428 3.75 15.90 3.59
N VAL A 429 3.68 14.60 3.63
CA VAL A 429 2.41 13.86 3.64
C VAL A 429 1.91 13.81 5.07
N TYR A 430 0.86 14.57 5.34
CA TYR A 430 0.17 14.55 6.65
C TYR A 430 -0.88 13.43 6.69
N LYS A 431 -1.22 13.02 7.90
CA LYS A 431 -2.38 12.16 8.19
C LYS A 431 -3.21 12.80 9.30
N GLU A 432 -4.46 12.38 9.45
CA GLU A 432 -5.35 12.89 10.49
C GLU A 432 -5.86 11.75 11.39
N THR A 433 -6.15 12.07 12.65
CA THR A 433 -6.78 11.14 13.60
C THR A 433 -7.59 11.93 14.63
N ILE A 434 -8.29 11.22 15.50
CA ILE A 434 -9.10 11.82 16.57
C ILE A 434 -8.48 11.54 17.95
N THR A 435 -8.87 12.33 18.95
CA THR A 435 -8.35 12.21 20.33
C THR A 435 -9.29 11.45 21.27
N ALA A 436 -10.59 11.42 20.97
CA ALA A 436 -11.61 10.81 21.81
C ALA A 436 -12.66 10.06 20.97
N PRO A 437 -13.32 9.04 21.54
CA PRO A 437 -14.40 8.35 20.88
C PRO A 437 -15.57 9.29 20.56
N ILE A 438 -16.16 9.11 19.37
CA ILE A 438 -17.32 9.91 18.92
C ILE A 438 -18.26 9.04 18.11
N GLU A 439 -19.55 9.34 18.12
CA GLU A 439 -20.54 8.76 17.21
C GLU A 439 -20.75 9.66 16.01
N GLY A 440 -20.62 9.06 14.83
CA GLY A 440 -20.94 9.65 13.55
C GLY A 440 -22.23 9.08 12.98
N VAL A 441 -23.14 9.95 12.56
CA VAL A 441 -24.43 9.60 11.99
C VAL A 441 -24.48 10.02 10.54
N GLY A 442 -24.83 9.09 9.65
CA GLY A 442 -25.00 9.37 8.25
C GLY A 442 -26.37 8.91 7.76
N HIS A 443 -27.10 9.82 7.17
CA HIS A 443 -28.42 9.57 6.63
C HIS A 443 -28.47 9.89 5.13
N PHE A 444 -29.11 9.00 4.35
CA PHE A 444 -29.28 9.18 2.92
C PHE A 444 -30.69 8.78 2.49
N GLU A 445 -31.57 9.78 2.29
CA GLU A 445 -32.96 9.59 1.93
C GLU A 445 -33.40 10.56 0.81
N PRO A 446 -32.79 10.52 -0.39
CA PRO A 446 -33.40 11.13 -1.54
C PRO A 446 -34.67 10.34 -1.93
N LEU A 447 -35.55 10.93 -2.71
CA LEU A 447 -36.86 10.32 -3.05
C LEU A 447 -36.72 8.85 -3.48
N ARG A 448 -37.37 7.93 -2.75
CA ARG A 448 -37.39 6.48 -2.94
C ARG A 448 -36.05 5.76 -2.61
N HIS A 449 -35.19 6.39 -1.88
CA HIS A 449 -33.99 5.78 -1.29
C HIS A 449 -34.03 5.95 0.22
N TYR A 450 -33.37 5.07 0.94
CA TYR A 450 -33.30 5.19 2.40
C TYR A 450 -32.14 4.38 2.97
N ALA A 451 -31.24 5.00 3.68
CA ALA A 451 -30.29 4.33 4.54
C ALA A 451 -29.86 5.26 5.69
N GLU A 452 -29.75 4.73 6.89
CA GLU A 452 -29.16 5.39 8.03
C GLU A 452 -28.11 4.49 8.66
N VAL A 453 -26.95 5.07 9.02
CA VAL A 453 -25.78 4.37 9.55
C VAL A 453 -25.23 5.14 10.73
N HIS A 454 -25.04 4.45 11.84
CA HIS A 454 -24.39 4.96 13.03
C HIS A 454 -23.04 4.27 13.22
N LEU A 455 -21.97 5.02 13.29
CA LEU A 455 -20.61 4.56 13.44
C LEU A 455 -19.99 5.13 14.71
N ARG A 456 -19.37 4.27 15.50
CA ARG A 456 -18.51 4.70 16.59
C ARG A 456 -17.07 4.79 16.06
N LEU A 457 -16.50 5.99 16.11
CA LEU A 457 -15.12 6.28 15.74
C LEU A 457 -14.31 6.37 17.03
N GLU A 458 -13.28 5.56 17.15
CA GLU A 458 -12.43 5.47 18.34
C GLU A 458 -10.97 5.70 17.95
N PRO A 459 -10.18 6.47 18.75
CA PRO A 459 -8.74 6.58 18.49
C PRO A 459 -8.05 5.24 18.72
N GLY A 460 -7.16 4.85 17.81
CA GLY A 460 -6.30 3.68 17.91
C GLY A 460 -4.90 3.99 18.44
N GLU A 461 -4.10 2.96 18.66
CA GLU A 461 -2.68 3.13 18.97
C GLU A 461 -1.93 3.70 17.75
N ARG A 462 -0.85 4.45 17.98
CA ARG A 462 -0.04 4.99 16.88
C ARG A 462 0.58 3.86 16.05
N GLY A 463 0.36 3.94 14.74
CA GLY A 463 0.79 2.91 13.78
C GLY A 463 -0.14 1.70 13.69
N SER A 464 -1.34 1.74 14.31
CA SER A 464 -2.33 0.67 14.19
C SER A 464 -3.11 0.70 12.87
N GLY A 465 -3.04 1.82 12.13
CA GLY A 465 -3.79 2.02 10.90
C GLY A 465 -5.30 2.09 11.13
N MET A 466 -6.06 1.76 10.08
CA MET A 466 -7.53 1.73 10.15
C MET A 466 -8.02 0.34 10.53
N GLN A 467 -8.97 0.27 11.45
CA GLN A 467 -9.62 -0.97 11.86
C GLN A 467 -11.13 -0.83 11.73
N PHE A 468 -11.79 -1.85 11.20
CA PHE A 468 -13.24 -1.84 10.98
C PHE A 468 -13.90 -3.01 11.71
N ALA A 469 -15.05 -2.74 12.33
CA ALA A 469 -15.81 -3.75 13.08
C ALA A 469 -17.32 -3.50 12.97
N ALA A 470 -18.14 -4.52 13.27
CA ALA A 470 -19.57 -4.40 13.42
C ALA A 470 -19.99 -4.98 14.77
N GLU A 471 -20.70 -4.19 15.56
CA GLU A 471 -21.30 -4.57 16.86
C GLU A 471 -22.83 -4.44 16.81
N CYS A 472 -23.41 -4.18 15.62
CA CYS A 472 -24.84 -4.03 15.40
C CYS A 472 -25.55 -5.38 15.48
N SER A 473 -26.70 -5.44 16.19
CA SER A 473 -27.54 -6.64 16.21
C SER A 473 -28.18 -6.92 14.85
N GLU A 474 -28.26 -8.20 14.47
CA GLU A 474 -28.96 -8.64 13.24
C GLU A 474 -30.47 -8.31 13.27
N ASP A 475 -31.05 -8.14 14.45
CA ASP A 475 -32.44 -7.70 14.62
C ASP A 475 -32.65 -6.21 14.23
N ILE A 476 -31.61 -5.40 14.33
CA ILE A 476 -31.59 -3.97 13.95
C ILE A 476 -31.28 -3.81 12.48
N LEU A 477 -30.20 -4.45 12.01
CA LEU A 477 -29.73 -4.38 10.64
C LEU A 477 -29.29 -5.78 10.16
N ASP A 478 -29.88 -6.27 9.08
CA ASP A 478 -29.54 -7.56 8.48
C ASP A 478 -28.04 -7.68 8.18
N ARG A 479 -27.50 -8.88 8.40
CA ARG A 479 -26.04 -9.17 8.26
C ARG A 479 -25.48 -8.81 6.89
N ASN A 480 -26.27 -8.92 5.83
CA ASN A 480 -25.80 -8.56 4.49
C ASN A 480 -25.58 -7.05 4.37
N TRP A 481 -26.44 -6.24 4.99
CA TRP A 481 -26.24 -4.80 5.05
C TRP A 481 -25.05 -4.42 5.93
N GLN A 482 -24.86 -5.09 7.06
CA GLN A 482 -23.67 -4.87 7.91
C GLN A 482 -22.37 -5.13 7.14
N ARG A 483 -22.28 -6.25 6.42
CA ARG A 483 -21.14 -6.56 5.57
C ARG A 483 -20.93 -5.52 4.47
N LEU A 484 -21.99 -5.02 3.89
CA LEU A 484 -21.91 -3.99 2.86
C LEU A 484 -21.37 -2.67 3.43
N VAL A 485 -21.78 -2.28 4.63
CA VAL A 485 -21.21 -1.10 5.32
C VAL A 485 -19.73 -1.28 5.57
N LEU A 486 -19.28 -2.45 6.05
CA LEU A 486 -17.86 -2.74 6.23
C LEU A 486 -17.09 -2.66 4.90
N THR A 487 -17.62 -3.25 3.83
CA THR A 487 -17.03 -3.13 2.49
C THR A 487 -16.92 -1.67 2.05
N HIS A 488 -17.92 -0.83 2.34
CA HIS A 488 -17.86 0.59 2.00
C HIS A 488 -16.88 1.39 2.85
N LEU A 489 -16.58 0.95 4.07
CA LEU A 489 -15.51 1.52 4.89
C LEU A 489 -14.12 1.15 4.34
N GLU A 490 -13.97 -0.08 3.83
CA GLU A 490 -12.69 -0.60 3.32
C GLU A 490 -12.39 -0.15 1.88
N GLU A 491 -13.40 0.07 1.03
CA GLU A 491 -13.22 0.35 -0.41
C GLU A 491 -12.61 1.73 -0.72
N LYS A 492 -12.49 2.61 0.28
CA LYS A 492 -12.09 4.01 0.09
C LYS A 492 -11.12 4.46 1.17
N GLU A 493 -10.09 5.18 0.76
CA GLU A 493 -9.31 5.99 1.68
C GLU A 493 -10.12 7.20 2.16
N HIS A 494 -10.45 7.23 3.46
CA HIS A 494 -11.24 8.31 4.05
C HIS A 494 -10.38 9.52 4.35
N LYS A 495 -10.83 10.69 3.92
CA LYS A 495 -10.15 11.96 4.18
C LYS A 495 -10.60 12.57 5.50
N GLY A 496 -9.66 13.19 6.21
CA GLY A 496 -9.91 13.99 7.40
C GLY A 496 -10.55 15.34 7.09
N VAL A 497 -10.84 16.12 8.10
CA VAL A 497 -11.59 17.38 8.00
C VAL A 497 -10.72 18.62 8.23
N LEU A 498 -9.45 18.46 8.62
CA LEU A 498 -8.52 19.55 8.89
C LEU A 498 -7.81 20.02 7.61
N THR A 499 -7.16 19.11 6.92
CA THR A 499 -6.36 19.38 5.70
C THR A 499 -6.80 18.53 4.51
N GLY A 500 -7.76 17.63 4.71
CA GLY A 500 -8.17 16.64 3.71
C GLY A 500 -7.16 15.49 3.56
N SER A 501 -6.22 15.39 4.48
CA SER A 501 -5.26 14.27 4.54
C SER A 501 -5.96 12.97 4.92
N PRO A 502 -5.41 11.79 4.56
CA PRO A 502 -5.98 10.51 4.95
C PRO A 502 -6.08 10.35 6.46
N ILE A 503 -7.17 9.73 6.95
CA ILE A 503 -7.28 9.37 8.37
C ILE A 503 -6.51 8.07 8.66
N THR A 504 -5.98 7.94 9.87
CA THR A 504 -5.25 6.76 10.34
C THR A 504 -5.39 6.56 11.84
N ASP A 505 -4.93 5.42 12.35
CA ASP A 505 -4.90 5.07 13.76
C ASP A 505 -6.26 5.23 14.43
N MET A 506 -7.27 4.63 13.80
CA MET A 506 -8.66 4.69 14.25
C MET A 506 -9.34 3.34 14.10
N LYS A 507 -10.26 3.03 15.02
CA LYS A 507 -11.22 1.95 14.88
C LYS A 507 -12.59 2.53 14.58
N ILE A 508 -13.21 2.11 13.47
CA ILE A 508 -14.58 2.49 13.11
C ILE A 508 -15.47 1.26 13.27
N THR A 509 -16.45 1.36 14.16
CA THR A 509 -17.36 0.27 14.50
C THR A 509 -18.78 0.63 14.10
N LEU A 510 -19.43 -0.21 13.28
CA LEU A 510 -20.85 -0.10 13.00
C LEU A 510 -21.64 -0.48 14.25
N THR A 511 -22.34 0.48 14.86
CA THR A 511 -23.12 0.28 16.09
C THR A 511 -24.60 0.09 15.81
N SER A 512 -25.12 0.79 14.81
CA SER A 512 -26.52 0.72 14.44
C SER A 512 -26.73 1.12 12.98
N GLY A 513 -27.89 0.75 12.41
CA GLY A 513 -28.25 1.15 11.07
C GLY A 513 -29.67 0.75 10.72
N ARG A 514 -30.24 1.44 9.73
CA ARG A 514 -31.61 1.20 9.32
C ARG A 514 -31.76 1.13 7.81
N ALA A 515 -32.45 0.10 7.35
CA ALA A 515 -32.85 -0.11 5.97
C ALA A 515 -34.34 -0.04 5.81
N HIS A 516 -34.84 0.35 4.64
CA HIS A 516 -36.26 0.27 4.31
C HIS A 516 -36.49 -0.83 3.28
N GLN A 517 -37.40 -1.77 3.55
CA GLN A 517 -37.62 -2.99 2.74
C GLN A 517 -37.87 -2.76 1.25
N LYS A 518 -38.35 -1.59 0.84
CA LYS A 518 -38.72 -1.27 -0.55
C LYS A 518 -37.84 -0.17 -1.18
N HIS A 519 -37.08 0.55 -0.39
CA HIS A 519 -36.43 1.78 -0.81
C HIS A 519 -34.94 1.80 -0.52
N THR A 520 -34.38 0.73 0.05
CA THR A 520 -32.91 0.65 0.29
C THR A 520 -32.25 -0.16 -0.82
N GLU A 521 -31.24 0.45 -1.42
CA GLU A 521 -30.31 -0.17 -2.37
C GLU A 521 -28.88 -0.10 -1.82
N GLY A 522 -27.95 -0.91 -2.38
CA GLY A 522 -26.57 -0.96 -1.89
C GLY A 522 -25.86 0.41 -1.92
N GLY A 523 -26.12 1.20 -2.95
CA GLY A 523 -25.58 2.56 -3.08
C GLY A 523 -26.02 3.53 -1.99
N ASP A 524 -27.18 3.30 -1.36
CA ASP A 524 -27.67 4.16 -0.28
C ASP A 524 -26.82 4.00 0.98
N PHE A 525 -26.47 2.75 1.31
CA PHE A 525 -25.55 2.48 2.41
C PHE A 525 -24.16 3.06 2.18
N ARG A 526 -23.67 3.05 0.93
CA ARG A 526 -22.40 3.72 0.60
C ARG A 526 -22.45 5.20 0.95
N GLN A 527 -23.52 5.88 0.52
CA GLN A 527 -23.69 7.32 0.80
C GLN A 527 -23.88 7.60 2.30
N ALA A 528 -24.66 6.80 2.99
CA ALA A 528 -24.86 6.95 4.43
C ALA A 528 -23.57 6.68 5.21
N THR A 529 -22.83 5.64 4.86
CA THR A 529 -21.54 5.29 5.51
C THR A 529 -20.53 6.41 5.37
N TYR A 530 -20.31 6.94 4.17
CA TYR A 530 -19.35 8.02 3.96
C TYR A 530 -19.73 9.30 4.72
N ARG A 531 -21.03 9.62 4.81
CA ARG A 531 -21.53 10.77 5.56
C ARG A 531 -21.38 10.56 7.07
N ALA A 532 -21.61 9.32 7.56
CA ALA A 532 -21.41 8.98 8.97
C ALA A 532 -19.95 9.18 9.39
N VAL A 533 -18.97 8.73 8.58
CA VAL A 533 -17.55 8.96 8.85
C VAL A 533 -17.25 10.47 8.88
N ARG A 534 -17.70 11.21 7.88
CA ARG A 534 -17.42 12.65 7.79
C ARG A 534 -18.08 13.47 8.89
N GLN A 535 -19.34 13.18 9.23
CA GLN A 535 -20.06 13.83 10.31
C GLN A 535 -19.39 13.56 11.66
N GLY A 536 -18.97 12.30 11.91
CA GLY A 536 -18.22 11.95 13.11
C GLY A 536 -16.88 12.69 13.22
N LEU A 537 -16.12 12.80 12.13
CA LEU A 537 -14.85 13.55 12.10
C LEU A 537 -15.06 15.07 12.32
N LYS A 538 -16.15 15.64 11.84
CA LYS A 538 -16.51 17.05 12.08
C LYS A 538 -16.83 17.34 13.55
N LYS A 539 -17.43 16.37 14.24
CA LYS A 539 -17.74 16.46 15.68
C LYS A 539 -16.54 16.18 16.56
N ALA A 540 -15.58 15.39 16.08
CA ALA A 540 -14.43 14.97 16.85
C ALA A 540 -13.38 16.07 16.99
N ASP A 541 -12.62 15.99 18.08
CA ASP A 541 -11.37 16.74 18.22
C ASP A 541 -10.30 16.05 17.37
N SER A 542 -10.23 16.45 16.10
CA SER A 542 -9.26 15.93 15.15
C SER A 542 -7.88 16.56 15.32
N ILE A 543 -6.83 15.75 15.18
CA ILE A 543 -5.43 16.18 15.24
C ILE A 543 -4.69 15.79 13.98
N LEU A 544 -3.72 16.62 13.59
CA LEU A 544 -2.85 16.38 12.46
C LEU A 544 -1.64 15.54 12.90
N LEU A 545 -1.28 14.56 12.09
CA LEU A 545 -0.10 13.74 12.27
C LEU A 545 0.90 14.03 11.16
N GLU A 546 2.19 14.07 11.52
CA GLU A 546 3.30 14.17 10.59
C GLU A 546 4.24 12.99 10.72
N PRO A 547 5.01 12.64 9.68
CA PRO A 547 5.99 11.57 9.78
C PRO A 547 7.21 11.97 10.60
N TYR A 548 7.72 11.01 11.38
CA TYR A 548 8.91 11.16 12.21
C TYR A 548 10.00 10.18 11.78
N TYR A 549 11.24 10.64 11.78
CA TYR A 549 12.41 9.76 11.74
C TYR A 549 12.80 9.32 13.15
N GLU A 550 13.15 8.05 13.29
CA GLU A 550 13.96 7.54 14.38
C GLU A 550 15.43 7.66 13.97
N PHE A 551 16.25 8.26 14.80
CA PHE A 551 17.66 8.45 14.52
C PHE A 551 18.57 7.78 15.56
N ARG A 552 19.74 7.37 15.10
CA ARG A 552 20.88 6.98 15.93
C ARG A 552 22.10 7.74 15.42
N MET A 553 22.68 8.54 16.28
CA MET A 553 23.89 9.32 16.01
C MET A 553 25.03 8.80 16.88
N GLU A 554 26.14 8.46 16.27
CA GLU A 554 27.42 8.15 16.91
C GLU A 554 28.36 9.30 16.62
N LEU A 555 28.79 10.01 17.62
CA LEU A 555 29.54 11.26 17.44
C LEU A 555 30.57 11.45 18.56
N PRO A 556 31.65 12.23 18.29
CA PRO A 556 32.61 12.60 19.32
C PRO A 556 31.92 13.29 20.51
N SER A 557 32.30 12.93 21.74
CA SER A 557 31.66 13.44 22.96
C SER A 557 31.67 14.96 23.07
N GLU A 558 32.60 15.65 22.42
CA GLU A 558 32.67 17.10 22.31
C GLU A 558 31.51 17.75 21.52
N ASN A 559 30.92 16.99 20.60
CA ASN A 559 29.84 17.46 19.70
C ASN A 559 28.43 17.14 20.22
N VAL A 560 28.30 16.36 21.28
CA VAL A 560 26.99 15.89 21.81
C VAL A 560 26.08 17.04 22.19
N GLY A 561 26.60 18.08 22.87
CA GLY A 561 25.82 19.23 23.28
C GLY A 561 25.20 19.97 22.09
N ARG A 562 25.94 20.09 20.97
CA ARG A 562 25.41 20.68 19.73
C ARG A 562 24.29 19.80 19.13
N ALA A 563 24.54 18.51 18.97
CA ALA A 563 23.55 17.58 18.43
C ALA A 563 22.25 17.60 19.24
N MET A 564 22.33 17.59 20.58
CA MET A 564 21.16 17.69 21.45
C MET A 564 20.38 19.00 21.25
N THR A 565 21.11 20.12 21.10
CA THR A 565 20.48 21.44 20.83
C THR A 565 19.82 21.46 19.45
N ASP A 566 20.47 20.93 18.42
CA ASP A 566 19.93 20.87 17.07
C ASP A 566 18.65 20.02 17.04
N ILE A 567 18.65 18.85 17.70
CA ILE A 567 17.45 18.00 17.80
C ILE A 567 16.31 18.71 18.56
N GLN A 568 16.61 19.46 19.64
CA GLN A 568 15.60 20.25 20.34
C GLN A 568 15.00 21.34 19.45
N ASN A 569 15.85 22.03 18.70
CA ASN A 569 15.41 23.05 17.73
C ASN A 569 14.55 22.44 16.62
N MET A 570 14.79 21.19 16.26
CA MET A 570 13.99 20.43 15.31
C MET A 570 12.75 19.77 15.96
N SER A 571 12.32 20.24 17.15
CA SER A 571 11.16 19.67 17.87
C SER A 571 11.28 18.16 18.14
N GLY A 572 12.50 17.61 18.10
CA GLY A 572 12.79 16.22 18.30
C GLY A 572 12.90 15.84 19.78
N LYS A 573 12.79 14.54 20.02
CA LYS A 573 12.95 13.91 21.34
C LYS A 573 14.17 13.00 21.31
N PHE A 574 15.00 13.00 22.35
CA PHE A 574 16.13 12.09 22.44
C PHE A 574 16.21 11.44 23.82
N GLY A 575 16.82 10.25 23.84
CA GLY A 575 17.10 9.49 25.05
C GLY A 575 18.37 9.98 25.76
N THR A 576 18.70 9.35 26.89
CA THR A 576 19.96 9.64 27.59
C THR A 576 21.15 9.25 26.72
N PRO A 577 22.11 10.20 26.49
CA PRO A 577 23.32 9.89 25.74
C PRO A 577 24.11 8.75 26.39
N MET A 578 24.54 7.77 25.62
CA MET A 578 25.35 6.66 26.06
C MET A 578 26.79 6.91 25.62
N ILE A 579 27.70 6.99 26.59
CA ILE A 579 29.13 7.22 26.33
C ILE A 579 29.78 5.85 26.13
N GLU A 580 30.39 5.65 24.94
CA GLU A 580 31.14 4.45 24.57
C GLU A 580 32.59 4.89 24.23
N GLU A 581 33.50 4.78 25.19
CA GLU A 581 34.90 5.22 25.08
C GLU A 581 35.05 6.71 24.69
N GLU A 582 35.50 7.02 23.47
CA GLU A 582 35.66 8.39 22.96
C GLU A 582 34.44 8.92 22.21
N THR A 583 33.44 8.07 21.93
CA THR A 583 32.26 8.41 21.20
C THR A 583 31.01 8.38 22.10
N THR A 584 30.00 9.14 21.73
CA THR A 584 28.71 9.13 22.41
C THR A 584 27.63 8.76 21.41
N VAL A 585 26.75 7.88 21.85
CA VAL A 585 25.59 7.46 21.07
C VAL A 585 24.37 8.23 21.56
N LEU A 586 23.72 8.96 20.65
CA LEU A 586 22.47 9.67 20.89
C LEU A 586 21.37 9.05 20.01
N THR A 587 20.28 8.58 20.64
CA THR A 587 19.12 8.03 19.95
C THR A 587 17.89 8.87 20.22
N GLY A 588 16.97 8.93 19.28
CA GLY A 588 15.77 9.71 19.45
C GLY A 588 14.88 9.71 18.21
N SER A 589 13.95 10.66 18.18
CA SER A 589 13.09 10.88 17.02
C SER A 589 12.85 12.35 16.78
N ALA A 590 12.67 12.75 15.51
CA ALA A 590 12.37 14.12 15.13
C ALA A 590 11.50 14.13 13.85
N PRO A 591 10.70 15.23 13.62
CA PRO A 591 9.90 15.42 12.42
C PRO A 591 10.76 15.31 11.15
N VAL A 592 10.22 14.62 10.14
CA VAL A 592 10.88 14.50 8.82
C VAL A 592 11.11 15.86 8.19
N SER A 593 10.13 16.78 8.33
CA SER A 593 10.16 18.14 7.82
C SER A 593 11.42 18.91 8.23
N LEU A 594 11.81 18.80 9.49
CA LEU A 594 12.92 19.55 10.08
C LEU A 594 14.26 18.80 10.03
N MET A 595 14.21 17.47 9.89
CA MET A 595 15.40 16.62 9.84
C MET A 595 15.98 16.47 8.44
N ARG A 596 15.23 16.89 7.42
CA ARG A 596 15.64 16.85 6.01
C ARG A 596 16.92 17.67 5.80
N GLY A 597 17.94 17.03 5.24
CA GLY A 597 19.23 17.67 5.00
C GLY A 597 20.16 17.79 6.20
N TYR A 598 19.71 17.52 7.43
CA TYR A 598 20.53 17.61 8.64
C TYR A 598 21.78 16.70 8.61
N GLN A 599 21.74 15.60 7.90
CA GLN A 599 22.89 14.70 7.75
C GLN A 599 24.12 15.40 7.17
N LYS A 600 23.93 16.34 6.22
CA LYS A 600 25.04 17.12 5.64
C LYS A 600 25.67 18.05 6.69
N GLU A 601 24.83 18.69 7.49
CA GLU A 601 25.26 19.58 8.57
C GLU A 601 25.97 18.81 9.69
N PHE A 602 25.38 17.66 10.08
CA PHE A 602 25.95 16.74 11.06
C PHE A 602 27.35 16.27 10.65
N THR A 603 27.52 15.82 9.39
CA THR A 603 28.81 15.40 8.85
C THR A 603 29.84 16.55 8.86
N ALA A 604 29.39 17.75 8.52
CA ALA A 604 30.27 18.92 8.47
C ALA A 604 30.83 19.28 9.86
N TYR A 605 30.00 19.41 10.91
CA TYR A 605 30.48 19.81 12.22
C TYR A 605 31.16 18.69 13.00
N THR A 606 30.90 17.43 12.69
CA THR A 606 31.65 16.31 13.26
C THR A 606 32.96 16.04 12.52
N GLY A 607 33.28 16.80 11.46
CA GLY A 607 34.47 16.61 10.62
C GLY A 607 34.53 15.24 9.96
N GLY A 608 33.36 14.62 9.63
CA GLY A 608 33.28 13.29 9.07
C GLY A 608 33.49 12.14 10.06
N ARG A 609 33.70 12.44 11.35
CA ARG A 609 33.88 11.44 12.41
C ARG A 609 32.56 10.92 12.98
N GLY A 610 31.46 11.68 12.78
CA GLY A 610 30.12 11.29 13.21
C GLY A 610 29.45 10.34 12.21
N ARG A 611 28.70 9.37 12.71
CA ARG A 611 27.82 8.49 11.92
C ARG A 611 26.37 8.75 12.32
N MET A 612 25.50 8.95 11.34
CA MET A 612 24.09 9.15 11.59
C MET A 612 23.30 8.14 10.76
N ALA A 613 22.45 7.37 11.43
CA ALA A 613 21.49 6.49 10.81
C ALA A 613 20.08 7.01 11.11
N VAL A 614 19.24 7.05 10.10
CA VAL A 614 17.83 7.43 10.22
C VAL A 614 16.96 6.34 9.63
N SER A 615 15.79 6.13 10.23
CA SER A 615 14.75 5.25 9.68
C SER A 615 13.39 5.87 9.97
N LEU A 616 12.39 5.59 9.15
CA LEU A 616 11.04 6.06 9.40
C LEU A 616 10.49 5.40 10.67
N LYS A 617 10.11 6.22 11.66
CA LYS A 617 9.46 5.76 12.90
C LYS A 617 7.97 5.49 12.69
N GLY A 618 7.34 6.22 11.77
CA GLY A 618 5.90 6.30 11.56
C GLY A 618 5.39 7.73 11.80
N TYR A 619 4.10 7.85 12.07
CA TYR A 619 3.43 9.14 12.26
C TYR A 619 3.26 9.45 13.76
N ASP A 620 3.45 10.71 14.14
CA ASP A 620 3.21 11.24 15.48
C ASP A 620 2.56 12.63 15.36
N ILE A 621 2.16 13.23 16.49
CA ILE A 621 1.46 14.53 16.51
C ILE A 621 2.31 15.59 15.80
N CYS A 622 1.69 16.35 14.91
CA CYS A 622 2.33 17.44 14.19
C CYS A 622 2.81 18.52 15.15
N HIS A 623 4.10 18.87 15.08
CA HIS A 623 4.72 19.81 16.01
C HIS A 623 4.24 21.27 15.86
N ASN A 624 3.78 21.65 14.66
CA ASN A 624 3.32 22.99 14.31
C ASN A 624 1.94 22.99 13.63
N GLN A 625 1.01 22.18 14.14
CA GLN A 625 -0.32 21.99 13.58
C GLN A 625 -1.02 23.31 13.22
N GLU A 626 -0.96 24.33 14.09
CA GLU A 626 -1.64 25.62 13.87
C GLU A 626 -1.12 26.34 12.61
N GLU A 627 0.19 26.28 12.34
CA GLU A 627 0.81 26.89 11.16
C GLU A 627 0.39 26.15 9.89
N VAL A 628 0.38 24.81 9.94
CA VAL A 628 -0.03 23.96 8.81
C VAL A 628 -1.50 24.20 8.46
N LEU A 629 -2.37 24.26 9.46
CA LEU A 629 -3.79 24.56 9.27
C LEU A 629 -4.03 25.97 8.71
N ALA A 630 -3.27 26.96 9.17
CA ALA A 630 -3.38 28.32 8.65
C ALA A 630 -2.91 28.43 7.18
N ALA A 631 -1.96 27.58 6.77
CA ALA A 631 -1.47 27.51 5.39
C ALA A 631 -2.36 26.63 4.46
N SER A 632 -3.18 25.77 5.05
CA SER A 632 -4.06 24.87 4.29
C SER A 632 -5.19 25.66 3.61
N THR A 633 -5.46 25.34 2.36
CA THR A 633 -6.60 25.86 1.58
C THR A 633 -7.78 24.90 1.57
N TYR A 634 -7.69 23.76 2.25
CA TYR A 634 -8.73 22.75 2.27
C TYR A 634 -9.94 23.22 3.08
N ASP A 635 -11.12 23.11 2.48
CA ASP A 635 -12.41 23.34 3.12
C ASP A 635 -13.25 22.07 3.08
N SER A 636 -13.45 21.46 4.26
CA SER A 636 -14.20 20.21 4.37
C SER A 636 -15.68 20.33 4.01
N GLU A 637 -16.25 21.52 4.01
CA GLU A 637 -17.64 21.77 3.63
C GLU A 637 -17.78 22.04 2.13
N ALA A 638 -16.73 22.55 1.50
CA ALA A 638 -16.65 22.72 0.06
C ALA A 638 -16.27 21.44 -0.69
N ASP A 639 -15.82 20.37 0.00
CA ASP A 639 -15.46 19.09 -0.60
C ASP A 639 -16.70 18.26 -0.98
N LEU A 640 -17.20 18.49 -2.19
CA LEU A 640 -18.37 17.78 -2.73
C LEU A 640 -18.13 16.26 -2.90
N ALA A 641 -16.89 15.84 -3.00
CA ALA A 641 -16.52 14.44 -3.10
C ALA A 641 -16.65 13.69 -1.76
N ASN A 642 -16.56 14.42 -0.65
CA ASN A 642 -16.66 13.91 0.71
C ASN A 642 -17.58 14.79 1.55
N PRO A 643 -18.90 14.79 1.27
CA PRO A 643 -19.86 15.68 1.91
C PRO A 643 -19.96 15.39 3.41
N THR A 644 -20.08 16.43 4.22
CA THR A 644 -20.19 16.36 5.67
C THR A 644 -21.64 16.24 6.14
N GLY A 645 -22.58 16.85 5.42
CA GLY A 645 -24.01 16.83 5.74
C GLY A 645 -24.72 15.57 5.27
N SER A 646 -25.91 15.33 5.76
CA SER A 646 -26.79 14.21 5.43
C SER A 646 -27.99 14.62 4.57
N VAL A 647 -28.58 13.65 3.86
CA VAL A 647 -29.71 13.88 2.96
C VAL A 647 -30.96 13.29 3.56
N PHE A 648 -31.96 14.13 3.80
CA PHE A 648 -33.28 13.74 4.33
C PHE A 648 -34.39 14.04 3.32
N CYS A 649 -35.56 13.47 3.52
CA CYS A 649 -36.72 13.66 2.67
C CYS A 649 -37.94 14.21 3.46
N ALA A 650 -38.45 15.33 3.01
CA ALA A 650 -39.73 15.87 3.53
C ALA A 650 -40.63 16.25 2.37
N HIS A 651 -41.91 15.90 2.50
CA HIS A 651 -42.97 16.20 1.48
C HIS A 651 -42.60 15.74 0.06
N GLY A 652 -41.78 14.68 -0.09
CA GLY A 652 -41.40 14.13 -1.37
C GLY A 652 -40.23 14.91 -2.07
N ALA A 653 -39.49 15.75 -1.33
CA ALA A 653 -38.30 16.42 -1.79
C ALA A 653 -37.13 16.12 -0.85
N GLY A 654 -35.96 15.79 -1.44
CA GLY A 654 -34.72 15.64 -0.70
C GLY A 654 -34.13 17.01 -0.31
N PHE A 655 -33.54 17.13 0.86
CA PHE A 655 -32.83 18.30 1.34
C PHE A 655 -31.60 17.89 2.13
N VAL A 656 -30.57 18.73 2.11
CA VAL A 656 -29.35 18.49 2.90
C VAL A 656 -29.49 19.12 4.26
N VAL A 657 -29.10 18.40 5.28
CA VAL A 657 -28.94 18.84 6.66
C VAL A 657 -27.45 18.91 6.96
N ASP A 658 -27.01 20.05 7.48
CA ASP A 658 -25.61 20.27 7.81
C ASP A 658 -25.19 19.31 8.95
N TRP A 659 -23.89 19.01 9.03
CA TRP A 659 -23.34 17.97 9.91
C TRP A 659 -23.68 18.16 11.39
N ASP A 660 -23.82 19.39 11.86
CA ASP A 660 -24.13 19.77 13.24
C ASP A 660 -25.62 19.64 13.57
N GLU A 661 -26.49 19.62 12.55
CA GLU A 661 -27.95 19.49 12.73
C GLU A 661 -28.45 18.04 12.46
N VAL A 662 -27.60 17.12 11.94
CA VAL A 662 -28.00 15.74 11.55
C VAL A 662 -28.72 15.01 12.68
N GLU A 663 -28.28 15.21 13.92
CA GLU A 663 -28.84 14.53 15.10
C GLU A 663 -30.26 14.96 15.44
N GLU A 664 -30.68 16.15 15.03
CA GLU A 664 -32.06 16.64 15.20
C GLU A 664 -33.05 15.96 14.22
N TYR A 665 -32.52 15.38 13.11
CA TYR A 665 -33.28 14.79 12.03
C TYR A 665 -33.13 13.27 11.93
N MET A 666 -32.15 12.65 12.60
CA MET A 666 -31.94 11.20 12.55
C MET A 666 -33.19 10.41 13.01
N HIS A 667 -33.35 9.22 12.47
CA HIS A 667 -34.50 8.37 12.76
C HIS A 667 -34.23 7.30 13.83
N MET A 668 -33.01 7.19 14.29
CA MET A 668 -32.58 6.23 15.31
C MET A 668 -31.98 6.99 16.50
N GLU A 669 -32.02 6.37 17.67
CA GLU A 669 -31.42 6.95 18.88
C GLU A 669 -29.90 6.76 18.88
N HIS A 670 -29.18 7.61 19.61
CA HIS A 670 -27.75 7.48 19.84
C HIS A 670 -27.40 6.12 20.44
N THR A 671 -26.27 5.58 20.04
CA THR A 671 -25.75 4.30 20.54
C THR A 671 -24.64 4.48 21.58
N LEU A 672 -23.98 5.65 21.62
CA LEU A 672 -23.08 6.02 22.72
C LEU A 672 -23.92 6.54 23.88
N GLU A 673 -23.94 5.82 25.01
CA GLU A 673 -24.42 6.35 26.26
C GLU A 673 -23.57 7.56 26.65
N SER A 674 -24.20 8.72 26.81
CA SER A 674 -23.55 9.88 27.42
C SER A 674 -23.10 9.46 28.82
N GLY A 675 -21.78 9.39 29.05
CA GLY A 675 -21.23 9.07 30.36
C GLY A 675 -21.90 9.97 31.42
N ASN A 676 -22.39 9.35 32.46
CA ASN A 676 -23.03 10.02 33.61
C ASN A 676 -22.14 11.19 34.08
N ASP A 677 -22.50 12.38 33.77
CA ASP A 677 -22.17 13.54 34.58
C ASP A 677 -23.19 13.63 35.71
N ASP A 678 -22.70 13.38 36.91
CA ASP A 678 -23.46 13.50 38.15
C ASP A 678 -24.19 14.85 38.26
N GLU A 679 -25.48 14.72 38.58
CA GLU A 679 -26.36 15.69 39.25
C GLU A 679 -25.98 17.20 39.14
N MET A 680 -26.61 17.91 38.22
CA MET A 680 -26.98 19.32 38.48
C MET A 680 -28.40 19.58 37.97
N ASP A 681 -29.17 20.17 38.88
CA ASP A 681 -30.56 20.51 38.80
C ASP A 681 -31.04 21.01 37.44
N VAL A 682 -32.05 20.29 36.89
CA VAL A 682 -32.80 20.72 35.71
C VAL A 682 -33.64 21.95 36.03
N MET A 683 -33.17 23.10 35.64
CA MET A 683 -34.01 24.27 35.45
C MET A 683 -34.65 24.13 34.04
N GLU A 684 -35.92 23.87 34.01
CA GLU A 684 -36.74 23.82 32.80
C GLU A 684 -36.73 25.20 32.09
N VAL A 685 -35.86 25.32 31.07
CA VAL A 685 -35.87 26.48 30.18
C VAL A 685 -36.63 26.09 28.92
N THR A 686 -37.84 26.55 28.82
CA THR A 686 -38.64 26.50 27.60
C THR A 686 -37.94 27.31 26.50
N LEU A 687 -37.29 26.64 25.59
CA LEU A 687 -36.67 27.25 24.40
C LEU A 687 -37.74 27.60 23.36
N PRO A 688 -37.66 28.77 22.72
CA PRO A 688 -38.63 29.15 21.69
C PRO A 688 -38.42 28.28 20.43
N LYS A 689 -39.52 27.78 19.88
CA LYS A 689 -39.56 27.03 18.60
C LYS A 689 -38.82 27.83 17.52
N ARG A 690 -37.65 27.37 17.16
CA ARG A 690 -36.89 27.87 16.00
C ARG A 690 -37.60 27.48 14.69
N ARG A 691 -37.73 28.44 13.81
CA ARG A 691 -38.25 28.23 12.46
C ARG A 691 -37.26 27.38 11.67
N HIS A 692 -37.73 26.26 11.12
CA HIS A 692 -36.98 25.40 10.21
C HIS A 692 -36.43 26.21 9.04
N SER A 693 -35.11 26.27 8.91
CA SER A 693 -34.45 26.64 7.67
C SER A 693 -34.09 25.35 6.91
N SER A 694 -34.94 24.94 6.00
CA SER A 694 -34.63 23.84 5.08
C SER A 694 -33.57 24.33 4.10
N ILE A 695 -32.40 23.71 4.11
CA ILE A 695 -31.36 23.92 3.12
C ILE A 695 -31.72 22.99 1.95
N GLU A 696 -32.00 23.58 0.78
CA GLU A 696 -32.23 22.81 -0.45
C GLU A 696 -30.89 22.32 -1.00
N LEU A 697 -30.84 21.07 -1.49
CA LEU A 697 -29.65 20.48 -2.15
C LEU A 697 -29.09 21.41 -3.21
N THR A 698 -27.82 21.68 -3.15
CA THR A 698 -27.09 22.40 -4.19
C THR A 698 -27.04 21.57 -5.47
N ARG A 699 -26.90 22.23 -6.61
CA ARG A 699 -26.86 21.55 -7.91
C ARG A 699 -25.65 20.61 -8.04
N GLU A 700 -24.54 21.01 -7.42
CA GLU A 700 -23.31 20.26 -7.39
C GLU A 700 -23.40 18.99 -6.52
N GLU A 701 -24.10 19.06 -5.40
CA GLU A 701 -24.34 17.89 -4.53
C GLU A 701 -25.31 16.89 -5.18
N LEU A 702 -26.32 17.37 -5.90
CA LEU A 702 -27.18 16.51 -6.70
C LEU A 702 -26.42 15.81 -7.83
N ASP A 703 -25.56 16.53 -8.55
CA ASP A 703 -24.67 15.97 -9.57
C ASP A 703 -23.74 14.91 -8.99
N ALA A 704 -23.12 15.16 -7.81
CA ALA A 704 -22.24 14.22 -7.14
C ALA A 704 -22.97 12.93 -6.70
N ILE A 705 -24.23 13.04 -6.28
CA ILE A 705 -25.05 11.90 -5.87
C ILE A 705 -25.41 11.01 -7.07
N TYR A 706 -25.80 11.62 -8.23
CA TYR A 706 -26.21 10.86 -9.41
C TYR A 706 -25.06 10.29 -10.23
N VAL A 707 -23.91 10.96 -10.27
CA VAL A 707 -22.72 10.47 -11.01
C VAL A 707 -22.06 9.26 -10.32
N ARG A 708 -22.29 9.08 -9.00
CA ARG A 708 -21.64 8.01 -8.20
C ARG A 708 -22.50 6.80 -7.92
N THR A 709 -23.74 6.72 -8.42
CA THR A 709 -24.60 5.55 -8.27
C THR A 709 -24.96 4.95 -9.63
N PRO A 710 -24.05 4.24 -10.31
CA PRO A 710 -24.45 3.38 -11.41
C PRO A 710 -24.92 2.04 -10.82
N ASP A 711 -26.22 1.83 -10.73
CA ASP A 711 -26.77 0.50 -10.48
C ASP A 711 -27.24 -0.14 -11.79
N PRO A 712 -26.60 -1.24 -12.23
CA PRO A 712 -26.93 -1.88 -13.51
C PRO A 712 -28.16 -2.79 -13.48
N LYS A 713 -28.84 -2.98 -12.36
CA LYS A 713 -29.89 -4.01 -12.27
C LYS A 713 -31.16 -3.54 -11.60
N LYS A 714 -32.05 -2.82 -12.30
CA LYS A 714 -33.51 -3.01 -12.26
C LYS A 714 -34.27 -1.98 -13.09
N ASN A 715 -34.80 -2.40 -14.22
CA ASN A 715 -35.89 -1.74 -14.93
C ASN A 715 -37.15 -1.66 -14.07
N ARG A 716 -37.52 -0.47 -13.60
CA ARG A 716 -38.91 -0.07 -13.37
C ARG A 716 -39.06 1.41 -13.60
N SER A 717 -39.97 1.76 -14.48
CA SER A 717 -40.33 3.12 -14.86
C SER A 717 -40.73 3.94 -13.63
N THR A 718 -39.95 4.94 -13.31
CA THR A 718 -40.30 5.95 -12.32
C THR A 718 -40.48 7.27 -13.03
N GLY A 719 -41.63 7.89 -12.80
CA GLY A 719 -41.96 9.20 -13.34
C GLY A 719 -40.99 10.29 -12.82
N PRO A 720 -40.96 11.45 -13.46
CA PRO A 720 -39.98 12.48 -13.22
C PRO A 720 -40.03 13.00 -11.80
N VAL A 721 -38.84 13.01 -11.15
CA VAL A 721 -38.61 13.70 -9.89
C VAL A 721 -38.65 15.20 -10.14
N THR A 722 -39.65 15.89 -9.60
CA THR A 722 -39.72 17.35 -9.65
C THR A 722 -38.96 17.92 -8.45
N VAL A 723 -37.73 18.29 -8.66
CA VAL A 723 -36.94 19.05 -7.68
C VAL A 723 -37.23 20.55 -7.92
N ARG A 724 -37.77 21.21 -6.91
CA ARG A 724 -37.97 22.67 -6.94
C ARG A 724 -36.72 23.34 -6.41
N VAL A 725 -35.91 23.89 -7.29
CA VAL A 725 -34.79 24.79 -6.92
C VAL A 725 -35.36 26.18 -6.72
N LYS A 726 -35.31 26.70 -5.50
CA LYS A 726 -35.63 28.12 -5.24
C LYS A 726 -34.34 28.94 -5.28
N GLU A 727 -34.31 29.92 -6.14
CA GLU A 727 -33.28 30.96 -6.06
C GLU A 727 -33.48 31.79 -4.78
N LYS A 728 -32.43 31.84 -3.93
CA LYS A 728 -32.38 32.74 -2.78
C LYS A 728 -32.32 34.18 -3.25
N THR A 729 -33.41 34.90 -3.15
CA THR A 729 -33.41 36.35 -3.17
C THR A 729 -32.81 36.83 -1.85
N ARG A 730 -31.57 37.32 -1.85
CA ARG A 730 -31.00 38.11 -0.74
C ARG A 730 -31.64 39.48 -0.72
N GLU A 731 -32.20 39.86 0.44
CA GLU A 731 -32.52 41.25 0.72
C GLU A 731 -31.26 42.13 0.81
N PRO A 732 -31.30 43.42 0.40
CA PRO A 732 -30.12 44.26 0.31
C PRO A 732 -29.83 44.92 1.67
N GLY A 733 -28.71 44.49 2.27
CA GLY A 733 -28.20 45.12 3.49
C GLY A 733 -26.75 44.89 3.75
N SER A 734 -25.93 45.89 3.40
CA SER A 734 -24.53 46.21 3.69
C SER A 734 -23.41 45.55 2.90
N ALA A 735 -22.94 46.29 1.99
CA ALA A 735 -21.60 46.70 1.53
C ALA A 735 -20.39 45.78 1.85
N TYR A 736 -19.91 45.08 0.87
CA TYR A 736 -18.65 45.28 0.15
C TYR A 736 -18.72 44.45 -1.10
N GLN A 737 -18.85 45.09 -2.27
CA GLN A 737 -18.92 44.43 -3.57
C GLN A 737 -17.54 44.52 -4.22
N ASP A 738 -16.89 43.33 -4.44
CA ASP A 738 -15.71 43.25 -5.31
C ASP A 738 -16.14 43.35 -6.78
N PRO A 739 -15.68 44.35 -7.51
CA PRO A 739 -16.05 44.55 -8.94
C PRO A 739 -15.65 43.39 -9.84
N LYS A 740 -14.71 42.54 -9.46
CA LYS A 740 -14.26 41.40 -10.23
C LYS A 740 -15.26 40.22 -10.19
N TRP A 741 -16.08 40.11 -9.14
CA TRP A 741 -17.08 39.06 -9.00
C TRP A 741 -18.29 39.31 -9.96
N GLU A 742 -18.73 40.56 -10.07
CA GLU A 742 -19.81 40.92 -10.98
C GLU A 742 -19.40 40.76 -12.48
N ALA A 743 -18.14 41.00 -12.84
CA ALA A 743 -17.62 40.79 -14.16
C ALA A 743 -17.57 39.30 -14.53
N ARG A 744 -17.19 38.42 -13.59
CA ARG A 744 -17.24 36.95 -13.77
C ARG A 744 -18.67 36.42 -13.90
N ARG A 745 -19.62 36.98 -13.17
CA ARG A 745 -21.03 36.57 -13.23
C ARG A 745 -21.71 36.97 -14.55
N ARG A 746 -21.38 38.13 -15.13
CA ARG A 746 -21.85 38.57 -16.45
C ARG A 746 -21.21 37.79 -17.59
N ALA A 747 -19.97 37.34 -17.45
CA ALA A 747 -19.30 36.46 -18.43
C ALA A 747 -19.89 35.04 -18.46
N LYS A 748 -20.38 34.51 -17.32
CA LYS A 748 -21.02 33.19 -17.25
C LYS A 748 -22.48 33.13 -17.68
N ALA A 749 -23.16 34.30 -17.77
CA ALA A 749 -24.57 34.36 -18.15
C ALA A 749 -24.84 34.35 -19.68
N GLY A 750 -23.82 34.21 -20.54
CA GLY A 750 -23.92 34.32 -21.97
C GLY A 750 -23.40 33.14 -22.77
N THR A 751 -22.87 32.10 -22.19
CA THR A 751 -22.41 30.89 -22.92
C THR A 751 -23.47 29.80 -22.84
N GLU A 752 -24.15 29.53 -23.95
CA GLU A 752 -24.97 28.31 -24.10
C GLU A 752 -24.02 27.11 -24.05
N GLU A 753 -24.21 26.23 -23.08
CA GLU A 753 -23.42 25.01 -22.93
C GLU A 753 -23.99 23.94 -23.87
N TYR A 754 -23.15 23.42 -24.76
CA TYR A 754 -23.49 22.36 -25.69
C TYR A 754 -22.81 21.06 -25.27
N LEU A 755 -23.56 19.99 -25.09
CA LEU A 755 -23.06 18.64 -24.87
C LEU A 755 -23.25 17.81 -26.15
N LEU A 756 -22.13 17.41 -26.76
CA LEU A 756 -22.11 16.55 -27.94
C LEU A 756 -21.91 15.10 -27.46
N VAL A 757 -22.84 14.21 -27.86
CA VAL A 757 -22.85 12.80 -27.41
C VAL A 757 -22.79 11.89 -28.62
N ASP A 758 -21.82 10.99 -28.67
CA ASP A 758 -21.74 9.89 -29.63
C ASP A 758 -22.63 8.74 -29.19
N GLY A 759 -23.78 8.58 -29.86
CA GLY A 759 -24.80 7.62 -29.46
C GLY A 759 -24.38 6.17 -29.64
N TYR A 760 -23.63 5.85 -30.69
CA TYR A 760 -23.20 4.46 -30.89
C TYR A 760 -22.11 4.04 -29.93
N ASN A 761 -21.15 4.87 -29.60
CA ASN A 761 -20.14 4.57 -28.62
C ASN A 761 -20.76 4.28 -27.24
N ILE A 762 -21.79 5.03 -26.84
CA ILE A 762 -22.49 4.77 -25.58
C ILE A 762 -23.30 3.47 -25.67
N ILE A 763 -24.07 3.26 -26.75
CA ILE A 763 -24.88 2.03 -26.91
C ILE A 763 -24.00 0.78 -26.82
N PHE A 764 -22.83 0.78 -27.42
CA PHE A 764 -21.94 -0.38 -27.42
C PHE A 764 -21.05 -0.50 -26.18
N SER A 765 -20.93 0.58 -25.39
CA SER A 765 -20.17 0.57 -24.14
C SER A 765 -21.02 0.19 -22.91
N TRP A 766 -22.32 0.50 -22.92
CA TRP A 766 -23.21 0.21 -21.81
C TRP A 766 -23.91 -1.13 -22.01
N GLU A 767 -23.72 -2.08 -21.11
CA GLU A 767 -24.11 -3.48 -21.27
C GLU A 767 -25.63 -3.64 -21.56
N GLU A 768 -26.50 -2.91 -20.85
CA GLU A 768 -27.94 -2.91 -21.08
C GLU A 768 -28.36 -2.39 -22.45
N LEU A 769 -27.67 -1.36 -22.95
CA LEU A 769 -27.96 -0.80 -24.28
C LEU A 769 -27.38 -1.67 -25.38
N LYS A 770 -26.24 -2.31 -25.11
CA LYS A 770 -25.60 -3.27 -26.00
C LYS A 770 -26.46 -4.52 -26.20
N GLU A 771 -26.93 -5.14 -25.13
CA GLU A 771 -27.85 -6.28 -25.20
C GLU A 771 -29.15 -5.93 -25.93
N LEU A 772 -29.66 -4.71 -25.71
CA LEU A 772 -30.86 -4.24 -26.39
C LEU A 772 -30.57 -3.99 -27.87
N SER A 773 -29.40 -3.50 -28.23
CA SER A 773 -28.99 -3.25 -29.62
C SER A 773 -28.81 -4.50 -30.46
N GLU A 774 -28.46 -5.63 -29.83
CA GLU A 774 -28.38 -6.95 -30.49
C GLU A 774 -29.74 -7.49 -30.91
N ARG A 775 -30.81 -7.03 -30.23
CA ARG A 775 -32.21 -7.41 -30.55
C ARG A 775 -32.88 -6.38 -31.45
N ASP A 776 -32.75 -5.10 -31.12
CA ASP A 776 -33.31 -3.96 -31.87
C ASP A 776 -32.48 -2.69 -31.57
N ILE A 777 -31.74 -2.27 -32.57
CA ILE A 777 -30.93 -1.05 -32.49
C ILE A 777 -31.81 0.22 -32.38
N GLY A 778 -33.05 0.20 -32.90
CA GLY A 778 -34.00 1.29 -32.75
C GLY A 778 -34.46 1.46 -31.32
N ALA A 779 -34.74 0.35 -30.64
CA ALA A 779 -35.11 0.35 -29.22
C ALA A 779 -33.94 0.84 -28.34
N ALA A 780 -32.70 0.45 -28.64
CA ALA A 780 -31.52 0.93 -27.95
C ALA A 780 -31.30 2.45 -28.11
N ARG A 781 -31.51 2.98 -29.30
CA ARG A 781 -31.48 4.44 -29.59
C ARG A 781 -32.57 5.18 -28.82
N GLY A 782 -33.80 4.65 -28.78
CA GLY A 782 -34.90 5.23 -28.04
C GLY A 782 -34.61 5.30 -26.55
N LYS A 783 -34.10 4.20 -25.96
CA LYS A 783 -33.73 4.13 -24.54
C LYS A 783 -32.59 5.10 -24.20
N LEU A 784 -31.58 5.22 -25.04
CA LEU A 784 -30.52 6.20 -24.88
C LEU A 784 -31.04 7.63 -24.93
N ALA A 785 -31.94 7.96 -25.88
CA ALA A 785 -32.54 9.27 -25.99
C ALA A 785 -33.36 9.64 -24.73
N ASP A 786 -34.07 8.69 -24.13
CA ASP A 786 -34.80 8.89 -22.85
C ASP A 786 -33.87 9.17 -21.69
N ILE A 787 -32.77 8.42 -21.58
CA ILE A 787 -31.71 8.64 -20.54
C ILE A 787 -31.11 10.03 -20.70
N LEU A 788 -30.72 10.41 -21.92
CA LEU A 788 -30.10 11.70 -22.20
C LEU A 788 -31.11 12.87 -22.07
N SER A 789 -32.41 12.65 -22.32
CA SER A 789 -33.46 13.65 -22.08
C SER A 789 -33.61 13.96 -20.59
N ASN A 790 -33.51 12.93 -19.73
CA ASN A 790 -33.51 13.13 -18.29
C ASN A 790 -32.25 13.88 -17.84
N TYR A 791 -31.07 13.53 -18.38
CA TYR A 791 -29.81 14.22 -18.13
C TYR A 791 -29.85 15.69 -18.57
N GLN A 792 -30.38 16.00 -19.78
CA GLN A 792 -30.53 17.37 -20.25
C GLN A 792 -31.45 18.21 -19.37
N GLY A 793 -32.54 17.61 -18.89
CA GLY A 793 -33.49 18.27 -17.98
C GLY A 793 -32.82 18.69 -16.66
N PHE A 794 -31.82 17.93 -16.27
CA PHE A 794 -30.98 18.18 -15.09
C PHE A 794 -29.91 19.25 -15.34
N ARG A 795 -29.10 19.12 -16.39
CA ARG A 795 -27.95 20.01 -16.69
C ARG A 795 -28.37 21.35 -17.31
N LYS A 796 -29.56 21.49 -17.84
CA LYS A 796 -30.03 22.66 -18.61
C LYS A 796 -29.06 23.06 -19.73
N CYS A 797 -28.32 22.14 -20.31
CA CYS A 797 -27.47 22.32 -21.49
C CYS A 797 -28.24 22.02 -22.80
N THR A 798 -27.72 22.47 -23.93
CA THR A 798 -28.22 22.01 -25.24
C THR A 798 -27.50 20.70 -25.58
N LEU A 799 -28.23 19.58 -25.56
CA LEU A 799 -27.65 18.27 -25.85
C LEU A 799 -27.84 17.93 -27.34
N ILE A 800 -26.78 17.51 -27.99
CA ILE A 800 -26.74 17.05 -29.38
C ILE A 800 -26.30 15.59 -29.36
N LEU A 801 -27.24 14.67 -29.67
CA LEU A 801 -26.96 13.25 -29.79
C LEU A 801 -26.69 12.92 -31.26
N VAL A 802 -25.51 12.36 -31.55
CA VAL A 802 -25.08 12.01 -32.89
C VAL A 802 -24.99 10.50 -33.05
N TYR A 803 -25.58 9.99 -34.13
CA TYR A 803 -25.39 8.60 -34.58
C TYR A 803 -24.65 8.62 -35.91
N ASP A 804 -23.39 8.24 -35.93
CA ASP A 804 -22.58 8.26 -37.15
C ASP A 804 -22.90 7.06 -38.04
N ALA A 805 -23.33 7.35 -39.27
CA ALA A 805 -23.77 6.36 -40.23
C ALA A 805 -22.75 6.18 -41.40
N TYR A 806 -21.47 6.08 -41.06
CA TYR A 806 -20.35 6.03 -42.04
C TYR A 806 -20.37 4.83 -43.02
N LYS A 807 -21.34 3.89 -42.89
CA LYS A 807 -21.48 2.77 -43.83
C LYS A 807 -22.44 3.03 -45.00
N VAL A 808 -23.09 4.20 -45.09
CA VAL A 808 -24.05 4.53 -46.13
C VAL A 808 -23.60 5.82 -46.83
N GLU A 809 -22.92 5.70 -47.97
CA GLU A 809 -22.55 6.83 -48.82
C GLU A 809 -23.79 7.60 -49.33
N GLY A 810 -23.83 8.91 -49.09
CA GLY A 810 -24.86 9.79 -49.61
C GLY A 810 -26.12 9.93 -48.72
N ASN A 811 -26.11 9.47 -47.49
CA ASN A 811 -27.22 9.71 -46.56
C ASN A 811 -27.23 11.20 -46.11
N PRO A 812 -28.30 11.98 -46.38
CA PRO A 812 -28.36 13.39 -45.98
C PRO A 812 -28.53 13.63 -44.49
N GLY A 813 -28.58 12.56 -43.67
CA GLY A 813 -28.87 12.64 -42.23
C GLY A 813 -30.33 13.05 -41.94
N GLU A 814 -30.92 12.47 -40.93
CA GLU A 814 -32.24 12.82 -40.44
C GLU A 814 -32.13 13.57 -39.10
N VAL A 815 -32.74 14.73 -38.96
CA VAL A 815 -32.76 15.52 -37.74
C VAL A 815 -34.08 15.31 -37.01
N MET A 816 -34.07 14.55 -35.92
CA MET A 816 -35.23 14.40 -35.05
C MET A 816 -35.17 15.36 -33.88
N LYS A 817 -36.28 16.04 -33.58
CA LYS A 817 -36.41 16.94 -32.46
C LYS A 817 -37.21 16.25 -31.34
N TYR A 818 -36.49 15.85 -30.30
CA TYR A 818 -37.16 15.36 -29.11
C TYR A 818 -37.64 16.51 -28.21
N HIS A 819 -38.82 16.39 -27.58
CA HIS A 819 -39.45 17.48 -26.82
C HIS A 819 -38.59 18.03 -25.67
N LYS A 820 -37.53 17.34 -25.30
CA LYS A 820 -36.62 17.71 -24.21
C LYS A 820 -35.14 17.75 -24.65
N ILE A 821 -34.77 17.21 -25.79
CA ILE A 821 -33.40 17.25 -26.34
C ILE A 821 -33.40 18.29 -27.50
N GLY A 822 -32.44 19.18 -27.51
CA GLY A 822 -32.43 20.34 -28.41
C GLY A 822 -32.34 19.99 -29.90
N ARG A 823 -31.55 19.09 -30.37
CA ARG A 823 -31.42 18.50 -31.72
C ARG A 823 -30.65 17.18 -31.65
N ALA A 824 -31.17 16.13 -32.28
CA ALA A 824 -30.39 14.92 -32.54
C ALA A 824 -30.09 14.87 -34.06
N HIS A 825 -28.86 14.67 -34.48
CA HIS A 825 -28.51 14.29 -35.85
C HIS A 825 -28.42 12.76 -35.90
N VAL A 826 -29.17 12.12 -36.75
CA VAL A 826 -29.13 10.69 -37.03
C VAL A 826 -28.38 10.46 -38.33
#